data_f10bb9f29e207ebceaa43875006f2f5f
#
_entry.id   f10bb9f29e207ebceaa43875006f2f5f
#
_cell.length_a   1.000
_cell.length_b   1.000
_cell.length_c   1.000
_cell.angle_alpha   90.00
_cell.angle_beta   90.00
_cell.angle_gamma   90.00
#
_symmetry.space_group_name_H-M   'P 1'
#
loop_
_entity.id
_entity.type
_entity.pdbx_description
1 polymer ?
#
loop_
_entity_poly.entity_id
_entity_poly.type
_entity_poly.pdbx_seq_one_letter_code
_entity_poly.pdbx_strand_id
1 'polypeptide(L)'
;FDSVVKVAELQSEGGAAGAVHGALQAGTLATTFTASQGLLLMIPNIYKMVGECLPGVIHVAARALATRALNIFGDHEDVYSVRQSGVCMLASHSVQEAMDLAGVAHLSAIKASVPFIHFFDGFRTSHEIQKIEVMDTEVFKDLIDKEALAKFRKNALNPHTNPVTRGGAENDDIFFQGVEARNKHYDAVPDVVAEYMKKISEITGREYAPFTYYGAKDAERVIVAMGSVTEAAKETIDALTANGEKVGMIKVHLYRPFSVKYLLAVLPETVKKIAVLDRTKETGSIGEPLYLDVLAALKDKDIEIIGGRYGLGSKDTQAYHIKAVFDHLNETELKNGFTIGINDDVTHTSLPCDETFHVPADYTSCLFWGLGSDGTVSANKSTVKIIGDNTDMYAQAYFAYDSKKAGGVTRSHLRFGKSPIRSTYYISNADFISCSLDAYMFKYDMVRNIKDGGTFLLNTTFSKEEIVEHMPNRMKAQLAKKHAKFYIINATKIAQEIGMGRRTNTILQSAFFALNEQIMPLSQSVDLMKAFAKKSYSKKGDAVVELNYKAIDAGKDGIVEVTVDPAWAELPFDSTRKLTGDEYFDNHVAVINGLEGYDMPVSAFTGDFLLDGSIRNNVAFEEKRTIAVQVPTWHPENCIQCGICSFVCPHATIRPFLLTDEEVANAPMEFKTVPAMGKGVENMKYRIQVTPANCVGCGLCVVECPGKAGNKALEMVDINEKLDQEPLADYLFKQIDYKTEFFPKDTVKGSQFLMPYFEVSGACPGCGETPYYKLVSQLFGRDMLVANATGCSMIYCSSTPSTPFVNDKNGEGVAWANSLFEDNAEFGYGMALSQNYKEARILKIMEDNMETVEPELKEAFAKYIEVHGDREAEREVAPTIKELAAKSSVEAVKELAEDDLVSKSIWIVGGDGWAYDIGYGGLDHVLANDLNVNVLVLDTEVYS
;
A
#
# COMPACT_ATOMS: atom_id res chain seq x y z
N PHE A 1 37.81 -10.18 0.09
CA PHE A 1 37.95 -8.72 0.15
C PHE A 1 37.78 -8.27 1.61
N ASP A 2 38.86 -7.90 2.28
CA ASP A 2 38.89 -7.46 3.67
C ASP A 2 38.49 -5.96 3.81
N SER A 3 37.63 -5.46 2.92
CA SER A 3 37.16 -4.07 2.95
C SER A 3 35.67 -3.99 3.23
N VAL A 4 35.31 -3.05 4.07
CA VAL A 4 33.90 -2.71 4.33
C VAL A 4 33.31 -2.06 3.07
N VAL A 5 32.18 -2.59 2.60
CA VAL A 5 31.45 -1.97 1.47
C VAL A 5 30.95 -0.60 1.92
N LYS A 6 31.26 0.44 1.15
CA LYS A 6 30.75 1.79 1.39
C LYS A 6 29.30 1.89 0.90
N VAL A 7 28.42 2.23 1.79
CA VAL A 7 27.04 2.63 1.46
C VAL A 7 26.98 4.14 1.30
N ALA A 8 26.42 4.61 0.21
CA ALA A 8 26.17 6.03 -0.05
C ALA A 8 24.67 6.23 -0.27
N GLU A 9 24.10 7.17 0.45
CA GLU A 9 22.73 7.60 0.32
C GLU A 9 22.66 8.80 -0.64
N LEU A 10 21.69 8.81 -1.55
CA LEU A 10 21.53 9.85 -2.56
C LEU A 10 20.08 10.37 -2.56
N GLN A 11 19.90 11.58 -3.07
CA GLN A 11 18.64 12.30 -3.01
C GLN A 11 17.54 11.74 -3.95
N SER A 12 17.93 10.95 -4.96
CA SER A 12 16.98 10.36 -5.91
C SER A 12 17.55 9.10 -6.56
N GLU A 13 16.68 8.28 -7.13
CA GLU A 13 17.08 7.08 -7.87
C GLU A 13 17.88 7.42 -9.13
N GLY A 14 17.54 8.50 -9.83
CA GLY A 14 18.34 9.01 -10.96
C GLY A 14 19.75 9.41 -10.53
N GLY A 15 19.87 10.06 -9.36
CA GLY A 15 21.16 10.37 -8.75
C GLY A 15 21.94 9.12 -8.36
N ALA A 16 21.26 8.11 -7.78
CA ALA A 16 21.87 6.81 -7.44
C ALA A 16 22.39 6.08 -8.67
N ALA A 17 21.64 6.06 -9.77
CA ALA A 17 22.07 5.48 -11.03
C ALA A 17 23.28 6.24 -11.62
N GLY A 18 23.29 7.56 -11.52
CA GLY A 18 24.41 8.40 -11.91
C GLY A 18 25.68 8.10 -11.11
N ALA A 19 25.55 7.90 -9.80
CA ALA A 19 26.66 7.55 -8.92
C ALA A 19 27.21 6.15 -9.23
N VAL A 20 26.34 5.14 -9.48
CA VAL A 20 26.74 3.81 -9.93
C VAL A 20 27.48 3.90 -11.27
N HIS A 21 26.94 4.63 -12.26
CA HIS A 21 27.57 4.84 -13.56
C HIS A 21 28.94 5.48 -13.40
N GLY A 22 29.07 6.54 -12.62
CA GLY A 22 30.36 7.20 -12.36
C GLY A 22 31.39 6.30 -11.68
N ALA A 23 30.96 5.49 -10.68
CA ALA A 23 31.84 4.54 -10.02
C ALA A 23 32.37 3.47 -11.00
N LEU A 24 31.49 2.96 -11.87
CA LEU A 24 31.87 2.00 -12.91
C LEU A 24 32.83 2.61 -13.93
N GLN A 25 32.62 3.85 -14.36
CA GLN A 25 33.52 4.59 -15.23
C GLN A 25 34.92 4.76 -14.62
N ALA A 26 34.99 4.93 -13.31
CA ALA A 26 36.25 5.04 -12.56
C ALA A 26 36.88 3.68 -12.21
N GLY A 27 36.28 2.55 -12.64
CA GLY A 27 36.83 1.20 -12.48
C GLY A 27 36.51 0.56 -11.11
N THR A 28 35.50 1.03 -10.41
CA THR A 28 35.00 0.44 -9.16
C THR A 28 33.66 -0.23 -9.39
N LEU A 29 33.56 -1.51 -8.99
CA LEU A 29 32.27 -2.21 -9.02
C LEU A 29 31.31 -1.55 -8.05
N ALA A 30 30.10 -1.29 -8.52
CA ALA A 30 29.01 -0.68 -7.76
C ALA A 30 27.68 -1.35 -8.07
N THR A 31 26.79 -1.31 -7.09
CA THR A 31 25.44 -1.84 -7.19
C THR A 31 24.44 -0.91 -6.50
N THR A 32 23.19 -1.01 -6.88
CA THR A 32 22.08 -0.28 -6.23
C THR A 32 20.84 -1.15 -6.15
N PHE A 33 19.87 -0.70 -5.34
CA PHE A 33 18.60 -1.38 -5.11
C PHE A 33 17.48 -0.39 -5.42
N THR A 34 16.43 -0.86 -6.11
CA THR A 34 15.32 0.01 -6.48
C THR A 34 14.02 -0.76 -6.69
N ALA A 35 12.93 -0.05 -6.98
CA ALA A 35 11.62 -0.59 -7.33
C ALA A 35 10.77 0.48 -8.02
N SER A 36 9.76 0.06 -8.80
CA SER A 36 8.69 0.93 -9.32
C SER A 36 9.22 2.16 -10.08
N GLN A 37 8.67 3.35 -9.79
CA GLN A 37 9.10 4.61 -10.42
C GLN A 37 10.60 4.86 -10.29
N GLY A 38 11.22 4.44 -9.18
CA GLY A 38 12.67 4.59 -8.98
C GLY A 38 13.49 3.89 -10.08
N LEU A 39 13.06 2.70 -10.52
CA LEU A 39 13.70 2.03 -11.67
C LEU A 39 13.53 2.83 -12.97
N LEU A 40 12.35 3.43 -13.18
CA LEU A 40 12.11 4.25 -14.37
C LEU A 40 12.98 5.52 -14.40
N LEU A 41 13.22 6.14 -13.25
CA LEU A 41 14.14 7.28 -13.12
C LEU A 41 15.59 6.92 -13.47
N MET A 42 15.95 5.63 -13.38
CA MET A 42 17.28 5.13 -13.74
C MET A 42 17.46 4.86 -15.25
N ILE A 43 16.36 4.84 -16.05
CA ILE A 43 16.39 4.42 -17.47
C ILE A 43 17.49 5.12 -18.29
N PRO A 44 17.64 6.46 -18.27
CA PRO A 44 18.67 7.12 -19.06
C PRO A 44 20.09 6.63 -18.72
N ASN A 45 20.38 6.40 -17.43
CA ASN A 45 21.66 5.89 -16.98
C ASN A 45 21.84 4.40 -17.33
N ILE A 46 20.78 3.61 -17.33
CA ILE A 46 20.82 2.20 -17.77
C ILE A 46 21.22 2.13 -19.25
N TYR A 47 20.63 2.94 -20.13
CA TYR A 47 21.05 3.03 -21.53
C TYR A 47 22.53 3.40 -21.68
N LYS A 48 23.02 4.33 -20.85
CA LYS A 48 24.44 4.72 -20.81
C LYS A 48 25.33 3.53 -20.43
N MET A 49 25.02 2.86 -19.31
CA MET A 49 25.79 1.70 -18.84
C MET A 49 25.80 0.56 -19.87
N VAL A 50 24.68 0.30 -20.54
CA VAL A 50 24.56 -0.66 -21.63
C VAL A 50 25.43 -0.27 -22.81
N GLY A 51 25.32 0.98 -23.28
CA GLY A 51 26.09 1.49 -24.41
C GLY A 51 27.59 1.49 -24.18
N GLU A 52 28.01 1.67 -22.95
CA GLU A 52 29.45 1.74 -22.56
C GLU A 52 30.02 0.40 -22.07
N CYS A 53 29.21 -0.68 -22.13
CA CYS A 53 29.59 -2.04 -21.71
C CYS A 53 30.14 -2.11 -20.28
N LEU A 54 29.44 -1.49 -19.33
CA LEU A 54 29.83 -1.41 -17.93
C LEU A 54 29.17 -2.52 -17.08
N PRO A 55 29.92 -3.25 -16.23
CA PRO A 55 29.44 -4.40 -15.49
C PRO A 55 28.69 -4.01 -14.19
N GLY A 56 27.69 -3.14 -14.27
CA GLY A 56 26.83 -2.75 -13.15
C GLY A 56 25.75 -3.78 -12.88
N VAL A 57 25.32 -3.90 -11.62
CA VAL A 57 24.15 -4.71 -11.25
C VAL A 57 23.19 -3.87 -10.46
N ILE A 58 21.91 -3.91 -10.87
CA ILE A 58 20.80 -3.28 -10.18
C ILE A 58 19.89 -4.39 -9.64
N HIS A 59 19.65 -4.42 -8.33
CA HIS A 59 18.72 -5.35 -7.72
C HIS A 59 17.34 -4.70 -7.61
N VAL A 60 16.30 -5.38 -8.11
CA VAL A 60 14.96 -4.81 -8.22
C VAL A 60 13.95 -5.71 -7.51
N ALA A 61 13.29 -5.17 -6.49
CA ALA A 61 12.07 -5.74 -5.94
C ALA A 61 10.90 -5.25 -6.81
N ALA A 62 10.56 -6.01 -7.85
CA ALA A 62 9.66 -5.57 -8.91
C ALA A 62 8.26 -5.19 -8.40
N ARG A 63 7.79 -3.98 -8.72
CA ARG A 63 6.52 -3.40 -8.25
C ARG A 63 5.73 -2.75 -9.37
N ALA A 64 4.42 -2.64 -9.11
CA ALA A 64 3.49 -1.87 -9.94
C ALA A 64 3.96 -0.42 -10.11
N LEU A 65 3.61 0.16 -11.22
CA LEU A 65 3.78 1.58 -11.49
C LEU A 65 2.55 2.38 -11.05
N ALA A 66 2.75 3.66 -10.70
CA ALA A 66 1.63 4.56 -10.48
C ALA A 66 0.91 4.81 -11.81
N THR A 67 -0.41 4.61 -11.80
CA THR A 67 -1.29 4.85 -12.93
C THR A 67 -2.43 5.77 -12.48
N ARG A 68 -3.69 5.35 -12.56
CA ARG A 68 -4.82 6.10 -12.01
C ARG A 68 -4.77 6.24 -10.48
N ALA A 69 -4.03 5.38 -9.80
CA ALA A 69 -3.75 5.41 -8.37
C ALA A 69 -2.37 4.80 -8.12
N LEU A 70 -1.74 5.16 -7.01
CA LEU A 70 -0.51 4.53 -6.57
C LEU A 70 -0.82 3.11 -6.06
N ASN A 71 -0.06 2.13 -6.51
CA ASN A 71 -0.01 0.79 -5.93
C ASN A 71 1.43 0.45 -5.54
N ILE A 72 1.66 0.18 -4.26
CA ILE A 72 3.00 -0.13 -3.74
C ILE A 72 3.35 -1.62 -3.85
N PHE A 73 2.38 -2.47 -4.23
CA PHE A 73 2.57 -3.92 -4.24
C PHE A 73 3.25 -4.42 -5.53
N GLY A 74 3.61 -5.70 -5.53
CA GLY A 74 4.45 -6.27 -6.58
C GLY A 74 3.70 -6.66 -7.85
N ASP A 75 4.32 -6.38 -8.96
CA ASP A 75 4.14 -6.98 -10.27
C ASP A 75 5.41 -6.74 -11.13
N HIS A 76 5.34 -6.93 -12.45
CA HIS A 76 6.52 -6.80 -13.33
C HIS A 76 6.45 -5.58 -14.27
N GLU A 77 5.57 -4.62 -14.02
CA GLU A 77 5.42 -3.44 -14.90
C GLU A 77 6.71 -2.62 -14.98
N ASP A 78 7.39 -2.42 -13.86
CA ASP A 78 8.64 -1.66 -13.79
C ASP A 78 9.78 -2.33 -14.56
N VAL A 79 10.03 -3.61 -14.35
CA VAL A 79 11.10 -4.35 -15.06
C VAL A 79 10.80 -4.51 -16.54
N TYR A 80 9.55 -4.70 -16.93
CA TYR A 80 9.20 -4.75 -18.34
C TYR A 80 9.39 -3.39 -19.04
N SER A 81 9.18 -2.28 -18.33
CA SER A 81 9.37 -0.93 -18.88
C SER A 81 10.82 -0.65 -19.28
N VAL A 82 11.80 -1.29 -18.65
CA VAL A 82 13.23 -1.10 -18.95
C VAL A 82 13.83 -2.14 -19.91
N ARG A 83 13.05 -3.16 -20.31
CA ARG A 83 13.56 -4.27 -21.15
C ARG A 83 14.17 -3.82 -22.48
N GLN A 84 13.69 -2.69 -23.04
CA GLN A 84 14.18 -2.16 -24.30
C GLN A 84 15.57 -1.54 -24.21
N SER A 85 16.04 -1.19 -23.02
CA SER A 85 17.34 -0.54 -22.82
C SER A 85 18.53 -1.42 -23.22
N GLY A 86 18.34 -2.75 -23.33
CA GLY A 86 19.39 -3.72 -23.56
C GLY A 86 20.06 -4.22 -22.29
N VAL A 87 19.62 -3.83 -21.11
CA VAL A 87 20.09 -4.40 -19.84
C VAL A 87 19.77 -5.90 -19.77
N CYS A 88 20.71 -6.71 -19.29
CA CYS A 88 20.43 -8.12 -19.06
C CYS A 88 19.51 -8.30 -17.86
N MET A 89 18.56 -9.24 -17.94
CA MET A 89 17.50 -9.38 -16.93
C MET A 89 17.46 -10.82 -16.41
N LEU A 90 17.76 -10.97 -15.12
CA LEU A 90 17.80 -12.24 -14.40
C LEU A 90 16.73 -12.27 -13.31
N ALA A 91 15.77 -13.19 -13.42
CA ALA A 91 14.67 -13.36 -12.48
C ALA A 91 14.97 -14.41 -11.41
N SER A 92 14.67 -14.12 -10.16
CA SER A 92 14.61 -15.07 -9.05
C SER A 92 13.17 -15.32 -8.61
N HIS A 93 12.84 -16.55 -8.21
CA HIS A 93 11.48 -17.00 -7.99
C HIS A 93 11.13 -17.24 -6.50
N SER A 94 12.16 -17.22 -5.64
CA SER A 94 12.01 -17.41 -4.19
C SER A 94 13.08 -16.64 -3.43
N VAL A 95 12.94 -16.56 -2.11
CA VAL A 95 13.94 -15.94 -1.23
C VAL A 95 15.30 -16.64 -1.35
N GLN A 96 15.30 -17.98 -1.46
CA GLN A 96 16.54 -18.76 -1.68
C GLN A 96 17.19 -18.43 -3.02
N GLU A 97 16.41 -18.36 -4.10
CA GLU A 97 16.92 -18.00 -5.41
C GLU A 97 17.44 -16.57 -5.48
N ALA A 98 16.79 -15.63 -4.78
CA ALA A 98 17.25 -14.25 -4.69
C ALA A 98 18.66 -14.17 -4.07
N MET A 99 18.95 -15.00 -3.06
CA MET A 99 20.27 -15.11 -2.45
C MET A 99 21.29 -15.72 -3.42
N ASP A 100 20.96 -16.83 -4.05
CA ASP A 100 21.90 -17.62 -4.87
C ASP A 100 22.20 -16.95 -6.23
N LEU A 101 21.19 -16.38 -6.89
CA LEU A 101 21.32 -15.80 -8.22
C LEU A 101 21.84 -14.36 -8.22
N ALA A 102 21.81 -13.66 -7.08
CA ALA A 102 22.49 -12.37 -6.98
C ALA A 102 23.98 -12.47 -7.35
N GLY A 103 24.66 -13.52 -6.85
CA GLY A 103 26.05 -13.80 -7.22
C GLY A 103 26.24 -14.09 -8.71
N VAL A 104 25.31 -14.83 -9.31
CA VAL A 104 25.32 -15.12 -10.76
C VAL A 104 25.24 -13.83 -11.57
N ALA A 105 24.38 -12.88 -11.18
CA ALA A 105 24.24 -11.59 -11.86
C ALA A 105 25.56 -10.80 -11.87
N HIS A 106 26.22 -10.69 -10.71
CA HIS A 106 27.50 -9.99 -10.58
C HIS A 106 28.63 -10.66 -11.37
N LEU A 107 28.76 -11.97 -11.24
CA LEU A 107 29.80 -12.74 -11.96
C LEU A 107 29.61 -12.64 -13.48
N SER A 108 28.35 -12.73 -13.93
CA SER A 108 28.01 -12.66 -15.36
C SER A 108 28.23 -11.25 -15.90
N ALA A 109 27.88 -10.22 -15.16
CA ALA A 109 28.10 -8.83 -15.55
C ALA A 109 29.59 -8.55 -15.79
N ILE A 110 30.46 -9.00 -14.87
CA ILE A 110 31.91 -8.81 -14.98
C ILE A 110 32.44 -9.54 -16.19
N LYS A 111 32.11 -10.85 -16.37
CA LYS A 111 32.63 -11.68 -17.45
C LYS A 111 32.15 -11.23 -18.82
N ALA A 112 30.88 -10.91 -18.96
CA ALA A 112 30.30 -10.49 -20.24
C ALA A 112 30.50 -8.99 -20.53
N SER A 113 30.96 -8.19 -19.57
CA SER A 113 31.09 -6.72 -19.69
C SER A 113 29.77 -6.05 -20.10
N VAL A 114 28.64 -6.39 -19.43
CA VAL A 114 27.31 -5.82 -19.66
C VAL A 114 26.58 -5.64 -18.32
N PRO A 115 25.69 -4.64 -18.17
CA PRO A 115 24.95 -4.47 -16.94
C PRO A 115 23.80 -5.48 -16.81
N PHE A 116 23.46 -5.81 -15.56
CA PHE A 116 22.35 -6.70 -15.21
C PHE A 116 21.35 -6.02 -14.31
N ILE A 117 20.07 -6.32 -14.52
CA ILE A 117 19.02 -6.24 -13.54
C ILE A 117 18.81 -7.65 -12.99
N HIS A 118 19.02 -7.82 -11.69
CA HIS A 118 18.60 -8.99 -10.95
C HIS A 118 17.30 -8.63 -10.22
N PHE A 119 16.18 -9.27 -10.58
CA PHE A 119 14.89 -8.92 -10.02
C PHE A 119 14.16 -10.13 -9.42
N PHE A 120 13.31 -9.83 -8.50
CA PHE A 120 12.39 -10.76 -7.83
C PHE A 120 11.10 -10.04 -7.49
N ASP A 121 10.04 -10.78 -7.21
CA ASP A 121 8.74 -10.19 -6.94
C ASP A 121 8.76 -9.31 -5.69
N GLY A 122 8.38 -8.06 -5.85
CA GLY A 122 8.08 -7.16 -4.74
C GLY A 122 6.94 -7.73 -3.90
N PHE A 123 7.00 -7.53 -2.59
CA PHE A 123 6.10 -8.07 -1.57
C PHE A 123 6.07 -9.60 -1.49
N ARG A 124 5.78 -10.33 -2.59
CA ARG A 124 5.67 -11.79 -2.56
C ARG A 124 6.98 -12.51 -2.28
N THR A 125 8.11 -11.94 -2.71
CA THR A 125 9.45 -12.43 -2.38
C THR A 125 10.17 -11.48 -1.44
N SER A 126 10.14 -10.16 -1.70
CA SER A 126 10.90 -9.18 -0.93
C SER A 126 10.44 -9.03 0.52
N HIS A 127 9.18 -9.31 0.83
CA HIS A 127 8.60 -9.24 2.18
C HIS A 127 8.29 -10.61 2.78
N GLU A 128 8.61 -11.68 2.08
CA GLU A 128 8.50 -13.03 2.59
C GLU A 128 9.66 -13.35 3.52
N ILE A 129 9.36 -13.95 4.65
CA ILE A 129 10.37 -14.50 5.57
C ILE A 129 10.40 -16.00 5.38
N GLN A 130 11.54 -16.53 5.00
CA GLN A 130 11.78 -17.97 4.87
C GLN A 130 13.09 -18.37 5.54
N LYS A 131 13.19 -19.63 5.96
CA LYS A 131 14.44 -20.26 6.34
C LYS A 131 15.19 -20.64 5.08
N ILE A 132 16.35 -20.06 4.85
CA ILE A 132 17.21 -20.31 3.68
C ILE A 132 18.58 -20.82 4.10
N GLU A 133 19.28 -21.46 3.16
CA GLU A 133 20.69 -21.80 3.29
C GLU A 133 21.54 -20.67 2.72
N VAL A 134 22.39 -20.10 3.56
CA VAL A 134 23.29 -19.01 3.17
C VAL A 134 24.59 -19.60 2.61
N MET A 135 24.90 -19.25 1.36
CA MET A 135 26.13 -19.64 0.71
C MET A 135 27.33 -18.90 1.30
N ASP A 136 28.47 -19.58 1.47
CA ASP A 136 29.70 -18.93 1.91
C ASP A 136 30.17 -17.92 0.83
N THR A 137 30.32 -16.68 1.22
CA THR A 137 30.76 -15.62 0.30
C THR A 137 32.19 -15.77 -0.20
N GLU A 138 33.02 -16.57 0.46
CA GLU A 138 34.42 -16.85 0.02
C GLU A 138 34.44 -17.55 -1.35
N VAL A 139 33.44 -18.33 -1.70
CA VAL A 139 33.35 -19.00 -3.02
C VAL A 139 33.42 -18.02 -4.19
N PHE A 140 32.96 -16.79 -4.02
CA PHE A 140 32.99 -15.78 -5.08
C PHE A 140 34.40 -15.34 -5.44
N LYS A 141 35.38 -15.46 -4.54
CA LYS A 141 36.78 -15.15 -4.82
C LYS A 141 37.38 -16.07 -5.90
N ASP A 142 36.90 -17.32 -5.91
CA ASP A 142 37.38 -18.33 -6.87
C ASP A 142 36.57 -18.31 -8.18
N LEU A 143 35.30 -17.90 -8.11
CA LEU A 143 34.40 -17.85 -9.26
C LEU A 143 34.59 -16.61 -10.14
N ILE A 144 35.14 -15.52 -9.59
CA ILE A 144 35.28 -14.27 -10.35
C ILE A 144 36.26 -14.43 -11.49
N ASP A 145 35.90 -13.98 -12.71
CA ASP A 145 36.78 -13.91 -13.85
C ASP A 145 37.79 -12.76 -13.65
N LYS A 146 39.02 -13.13 -13.24
CA LYS A 146 40.10 -12.18 -12.91
C LYS A 146 40.61 -11.42 -14.14
N GLU A 147 40.58 -12.01 -15.32
CA GLU A 147 40.99 -11.36 -16.56
C GLU A 147 39.97 -10.30 -16.97
N ALA A 148 38.66 -10.64 -16.93
CA ALA A 148 37.60 -9.70 -17.20
C ALA A 148 37.58 -8.53 -16.21
N LEU A 149 37.79 -8.81 -14.91
CA LEU A 149 37.90 -7.77 -13.88
C LEU A 149 39.12 -6.86 -14.10
N ALA A 150 40.29 -7.44 -14.46
CA ALA A 150 41.47 -6.66 -14.77
C ALA A 150 41.28 -5.80 -16.03
N LYS A 151 40.62 -6.32 -17.07
CA LYS A 151 40.25 -5.58 -18.27
C LYS A 151 39.31 -4.40 -17.93
N PHE A 152 38.28 -4.64 -17.14
CA PHE A 152 37.36 -3.57 -16.67
C PHE A 152 38.13 -2.46 -15.97
N ARG A 153 38.99 -2.79 -15.00
CA ARG A 153 39.80 -1.81 -14.26
C ARG A 153 40.80 -1.07 -15.16
N LYS A 154 41.41 -1.77 -16.12
CA LYS A 154 42.34 -1.16 -17.09
C LYS A 154 41.64 -0.16 -18.00
N ASN A 155 40.38 -0.41 -18.36
CA ASN A 155 39.55 0.48 -19.17
C ASN A 155 38.93 1.67 -18.40
N ALA A 156 39.15 1.74 -17.09
CA ALA A 156 38.63 2.85 -16.29
C ALA A 156 39.19 4.20 -16.77
N LEU A 157 38.41 5.25 -16.63
CA LEU A 157 38.85 6.62 -16.83
C LEU A 157 39.93 6.95 -15.80
N ASN A 158 41.14 7.24 -16.29
CA ASN A 158 42.29 7.55 -15.42
C ASN A 158 43.22 8.51 -16.12
N PRO A 159 43.44 9.73 -15.56
CA PRO A 159 44.28 10.74 -16.22
C PRO A 159 45.73 10.32 -16.39
N HIS A 160 46.21 9.32 -15.63
CA HIS A 160 47.61 8.90 -15.66
C HIS A 160 47.85 7.63 -16.49
N THR A 161 46.87 6.72 -16.57
CA THR A 161 47.03 5.41 -17.17
C THR A 161 46.09 5.14 -18.35
N ASN A 162 44.98 5.82 -18.43
CA ASN A 162 43.96 5.70 -19.48
C ASN A 162 43.22 7.04 -19.72
N PRO A 163 43.92 8.07 -20.25
CA PRO A 163 43.34 9.39 -20.52
C PRO A 163 42.49 9.36 -21.82
N VAL A 164 41.25 8.91 -21.71
CA VAL A 164 40.31 8.79 -22.84
C VAL A 164 39.02 9.58 -22.58
N THR A 165 38.33 9.90 -23.65
CA THR A 165 37.02 10.56 -23.59
C THR A 165 35.90 9.54 -23.88
N ARG A 166 34.82 9.52 -23.10
CA ARG A 166 33.62 8.71 -23.32
C ARG A 166 32.38 9.58 -23.27
N GLY A 167 31.30 9.08 -23.85
CA GLY A 167 29.97 9.76 -23.80
C GLY A 167 29.89 10.97 -24.72
N GLY A 168 30.74 11.04 -25.78
CA GLY A 168 30.69 12.09 -26.80
C GLY A 168 29.44 11.98 -27.68
N ALA A 169 29.24 12.97 -28.53
CA ALA A 169 28.18 12.96 -29.54
C ALA A 169 28.63 12.15 -30.78
N GLU A 170 27.74 11.34 -31.31
CA GLU A 170 27.90 10.66 -32.58
C GLU A 170 26.86 11.19 -33.58
N ASN A 171 27.24 11.30 -34.83
CA ASN A 171 26.34 11.70 -35.91
C ASN A 171 25.58 10.49 -36.45
N ASP A 172 24.63 10.76 -37.34
CA ASP A 172 23.73 9.77 -37.95
C ASP A 172 24.47 8.74 -38.80
N ASP A 173 25.66 9.05 -39.33
CA ASP A 173 26.45 8.17 -40.16
C ASP A 173 27.17 7.02 -39.43
N ILE A 174 27.32 7.10 -38.09
CA ILE A 174 28.04 6.11 -37.28
C ILE A 174 27.26 5.52 -36.11
N PHE A 175 26.25 6.20 -35.60
CA PHE A 175 25.53 5.78 -34.41
C PHE A 175 24.96 4.35 -34.49
N PHE A 176 24.33 4.00 -35.64
CA PHE A 176 23.75 2.68 -35.83
C PHE A 176 24.79 1.55 -35.75
N GLN A 177 25.94 1.73 -36.40
CA GLN A 177 27.04 0.76 -36.34
C GLN A 177 27.59 0.58 -34.93
N GLY A 178 27.65 1.68 -34.15
CA GLY A 178 28.00 1.65 -32.73
C GLY A 178 27.04 0.83 -31.88
N VAL A 179 25.75 0.89 -32.19
CA VAL A 179 24.72 0.07 -31.53
C VAL A 179 24.88 -1.41 -31.84
N GLU A 180 25.03 -1.76 -33.13
CA GLU A 180 25.19 -3.14 -33.60
C GLU A 180 26.51 -3.81 -33.17
N ALA A 181 27.55 -3.03 -32.95
CA ALA A 181 28.88 -3.55 -32.56
C ALA A 181 28.86 -4.34 -31.22
N ARG A 182 27.83 -4.13 -30.38
CA ARG A 182 27.65 -4.81 -29.09
C ARG A 182 27.04 -6.21 -29.20
N ASN A 183 26.50 -6.61 -30.36
CA ASN A 183 25.76 -7.86 -30.52
C ASN A 183 26.59 -9.09 -30.03
N LYS A 184 27.90 -9.14 -30.27
CA LYS A 184 28.75 -10.24 -29.79
C LYS A 184 28.79 -10.39 -28.26
N HIS A 185 28.67 -9.29 -27.50
CA HIS A 185 28.59 -9.36 -26.04
C HIS A 185 27.29 -10.01 -25.63
N TYR A 186 26.18 -9.61 -26.25
CA TYR A 186 24.84 -10.12 -25.92
C TYR A 186 24.63 -11.56 -26.37
N ASP A 187 25.21 -11.97 -27.52
CA ASP A 187 25.18 -13.37 -27.99
C ASP A 187 25.88 -14.33 -27.03
N ALA A 188 26.89 -13.85 -26.29
CA ALA A 188 27.63 -14.66 -25.34
C ALA A 188 26.96 -14.76 -23.96
N VAL A 189 26.10 -13.84 -23.60
CA VAL A 189 25.49 -13.73 -22.22
C VAL A 189 24.77 -15.02 -21.80
N PRO A 190 23.92 -15.67 -22.63
CA PRO A 190 23.23 -16.88 -22.20
C PRO A 190 24.16 -18.00 -21.78
N ASP A 191 25.26 -18.19 -22.52
CA ASP A 191 26.26 -19.23 -22.22
C ASP A 191 27.06 -18.86 -20.95
N VAL A 192 27.39 -17.58 -20.74
CA VAL A 192 28.05 -17.08 -19.53
C VAL A 192 27.18 -17.29 -18.30
N VAL A 193 25.91 -16.94 -18.39
CA VAL A 193 24.94 -17.13 -17.28
C VAL A 193 24.78 -18.61 -16.99
N ALA A 194 24.63 -19.46 -18.03
CA ALA A 194 24.51 -20.91 -17.85
C ALA A 194 25.72 -21.51 -17.16
N GLU A 195 26.96 -21.07 -17.52
CA GLU A 195 28.18 -21.48 -16.87
C GLU A 195 28.17 -21.17 -15.36
N TYR A 196 27.85 -19.93 -14.99
CA TYR A 196 27.81 -19.55 -13.57
C TYR A 196 26.67 -20.20 -12.82
N MET A 197 25.48 -20.34 -13.41
CA MET A 197 24.38 -21.09 -12.82
C MET A 197 24.78 -22.54 -12.53
N LYS A 198 25.45 -23.18 -13.45
CA LYS A 198 25.98 -24.55 -13.25
C LYS A 198 26.95 -24.62 -12.07
N LYS A 199 27.91 -23.69 -11.98
CA LYS A 199 28.86 -23.63 -10.85
C LYS A 199 28.16 -23.43 -9.51
N ILE A 200 27.18 -22.53 -9.46
CA ILE A 200 26.37 -22.32 -8.24
C ILE A 200 25.54 -23.56 -7.92
N SER A 201 25.00 -24.25 -8.92
CA SER A 201 24.28 -25.52 -8.73
C SER A 201 25.17 -26.59 -8.12
N GLU A 202 26.41 -26.72 -8.57
CA GLU A 202 27.41 -27.67 -8.04
C GLU A 202 27.77 -27.37 -6.58
N ILE A 203 27.82 -26.09 -6.19
CA ILE A 203 28.15 -25.67 -4.83
C ILE A 203 26.98 -25.85 -3.88
N THR A 204 25.77 -25.49 -4.32
CA THR A 204 24.57 -25.45 -3.47
C THR A 204 23.74 -26.72 -3.49
N GLY A 205 23.95 -27.58 -4.48
CA GLY A 205 23.11 -28.77 -4.73
C GLY A 205 21.72 -28.42 -5.30
N ARG A 206 21.44 -27.14 -5.61
CA ARG A 206 20.18 -26.66 -6.21
C ARG A 206 20.38 -26.49 -7.71
N GLU A 207 19.40 -26.86 -8.52
CA GLU A 207 19.50 -26.80 -9.99
C GLU A 207 19.13 -25.40 -10.50
N TYR A 208 20.05 -24.76 -11.22
CA TYR A 208 19.87 -23.47 -11.88
C TYR A 208 20.29 -23.53 -13.35
N ALA A 209 19.47 -22.99 -14.23
CA ALA A 209 19.77 -22.80 -15.66
C ALA A 209 18.97 -21.59 -16.18
N PRO A 210 19.34 -21.00 -17.34
CA PRO A 210 18.58 -19.89 -17.95
C PRO A 210 17.08 -20.16 -18.08
N PHE A 211 16.71 -21.40 -18.35
CA PHE A 211 15.37 -21.97 -18.29
C PHE A 211 15.42 -23.31 -17.58
N THR A 212 14.43 -23.63 -16.74
CA THR A 212 14.31 -24.95 -16.12
C THR A 212 12.91 -25.51 -16.32
N TYR A 213 12.83 -26.84 -16.48
CA TYR A 213 11.56 -27.53 -16.59
C TYR A 213 11.17 -28.21 -15.28
N TYR A 214 9.88 -28.20 -14.95
CA TYR A 214 9.31 -28.91 -13.80
C TYR A 214 7.99 -29.57 -14.17
N GLY A 215 7.81 -30.86 -13.86
CA GLY A 215 6.55 -31.59 -14.07
C GLY A 215 6.72 -32.94 -14.74
N ALA A 216 5.67 -33.45 -15.36
CA ALA A 216 5.66 -34.75 -16.05
C ALA A 216 6.62 -34.74 -17.24
N LYS A 217 7.42 -35.78 -17.41
CA LYS A 217 8.39 -35.91 -18.52
C LYS A 217 7.71 -35.97 -19.91
N ASP A 218 6.49 -36.44 -19.95
CA ASP A 218 5.63 -36.54 -21.12
C ASP A 218 4.49 -35.52 -21.09
N ALA A 219 4.73 -34.34 -20.54
CA ALA A 219 3.74 -33.29 -20.47
C ALA A 219 3.23 -32.89 -21.86
N GLU A 220 1.91 -32.75 -21.96
CA GLU A 220 1.21 -32.26 -23.17
C GLU A 220 0.78 -30.79 -23.02
N ARG A 221 0.64 -30.32 -21.78
CA ARG A 221 0.23 -28.97 -21.41
C ARG A 221 1.27 -28.36 -20.50
N VAL A 222 1.75 -27.16 -20.83
CA VAL A 222 2.85 -26.50 -20.12
C VAL A 222 2.51 -25.05 -19.85
N ILE A 223 2.83 -24.57 -18.66
CA ILE A 223 2.83 -23.14 -18.30
C ILE A 223 4.25 -22.61 -18.45
N VAL A 224 4.42 -21.42 -19.03
CA VAL A 224 5.68 -20.65 -19.00
C VAL A 224 5.48 -19.44 -18.13
N ALA A 225 6.32 -19.25 -17.12
CA ALA A 225 6.20 -18.15 -16.17
C ALA A 225 7.56 -17.77 -15.57
N MET A 226 7.61 -16.59 -14.93
CA MET A 226 8.70 -16.14 -14.09
C MET A 226 8.16 -15.49 -12.80
N GLY A 227 9.03 -15.38 -11.79
CA GLY A 227 8.66 -14.85 -10.47
C GLY A 227 8.04 -15.88 -9.54
N SER A 228 7.52 -15.41 -8.43
CA SER A 228 7.06 -16.25 -7.30
C SER A 228 5.91 -17.20 -7.61
N VAL A 229 5.13 -16.92 -8.65
CA VAL A 229 4.03 -17.81 -9.09
C VAL A 229 4.53 -19.21 -9.46
N THR A 230 5.81 -19.32 -9.86
CA THR A 230 6.38 -20.62 -10.23
C THR A 230 6.50 -21.57 -9.03
N GLU A 231 6.63 -21.06 -7.81
CA GLU A 231 6.64 -21.88 -6.61
C GLU A 231 5.23 -22.44 -6.30
N ALA A 232 4.18 -21.63 -6.39
CA ALA A 232 2.79 -22.09 -6.29
C ALA A 232 2.43 -23.05 -7.43
N ALA A 233 2.97 -22.83 -8.64
CA ALA A 233 2.77 -23.72 -9.77
C ALA A 233 3.41 -25.10 -9.55
N LYS A 234 4.59 -25.18 -8.91
CA LYS A 234 5.21 -26.47 -8.57
C LYS A 234 4.30 -27.34 -7.72
N GLU A 235 3.75 -26.81 -6.63
CA GLU A 235 2.87 -27.60 -5.75
C GLU A 235 1.53 -27.96 -6.42
N THR A 236 1.03 -27.11 -7.30
CA THR A 236 -0.16 -27.42 -8.11
C THR A 236 0.15 -28.54 -9.11
N ILE A 237 1.29 -28.48 -9.80
CA ILE A 237 1.73 -29.54 -10.74
C ILE A 237 1.95 -30.86 -10.00
N ASP A 238 2.56 -30.83 -8.80
CA ASP A 238 2.74 -32.04 -8.00
C ASP A 238 1.39 -32.71 -7.69
N ALA A 239 0.37 -31.94 -7.31
CA ALA A 239 -0.97 -32.45 -7.05
C ALA A 239 -1.64 -33.00 -8.32
N LEU A 240 -1.52 -32.34 -9.47
CA LEU A 240 -2.12 -32.74 -10.74
C LEU A 240 -1.42 -33.95 -11.31
N THR A 241 -0.09 -34.04 -11.27
CA THR A 241 0.69 -35.17 -11.74
C THR A 241 0.48 -36.43 -10.88
N ALA A 242 0.30 -36.25 -9.56
CA ALA A 242 -0.08 -37.34 -8.67
C ALA A 242 -1.43 -37.96 -9.05
N ASN A 243 -2.31 -37.20 -9.68
CA ASN A 243 -3.58 -37.63 -10.24
C ASN A 243 -3.49 -38.14 -11.69
N GLY A 244 -2.26 -38.24 -12.23
CA GLY A 244 -2.00 -38.77 -13.57
C GLY A 244 -2.10 -37.75 -14.71
N GLU A 245 -2.20 -36.46 -14.41
CA GLU A 245 -2.21 -35.43 -15.44
C GLU A 245 -0.82 -35.18 -16.02
N LYS A 246 -0.78 -34.96 -17.35
CA LYS A 246 0.46 -34.68 -18.10
C LYS A 246 0.71 -33.20 -18.24
N VAL A 247 1.08 -32.59 -17.13
CA VAL A 247 1.30 -31.14 -17.01
C VAL A 247 2.70 -30.81 -16.53
N GLY A 248 3.16 -29.62 -16.89
CA GLY A 248 4.45 -29.11 -16.45
C GLY A 248 4.57 -27.61 -16.61
N MET A 249 5.75 -27.11 -16.25
CA MET A 249 6.06 -25.68 -16.30
C MET A 249 7.49 -25.47 -16.75
N ILE A 250 7.73 -24.42 -17.54
CA ILE A 250 9.04 -23.85 -17.80
C ILE A 250 9.17 -22.56 -16.99
N LYS A 251 10.18 -22.52 -16.12
CA LYS A 251 10.59 -21.34 -15.35
C LYS A 251 11.62 -20.53 -16.16
N VAL A 252 11.40 -19.24 -16.27
CA VAL A 252 12.31 -18.32 -16.96
C VAL A 252 13.17 -17.59 -15.93
N HIS A 253 14.49 -17.89 -15.90
CA HIS A 253 15.44 -17.14 -15.08
C HIS A 253 16.12 -16.03 -15.89
N LEU A 254 16.70 -16.34 -17.06
CA LEU A 254 17.28 -15.33 -17.94
C LEU A 254 16.22 -14.83 -18.95
N TYR A 255 15.61 -13.70 -18.64
CA TYR A 255 14.59 -13.09 -19.50
C TYR A 255 15.23 -12.28 -20.65
N ARG A 256 16.33 -11.58 -20.39
CA ARG A 256 17.11 -10.85 -21.41
C ARG A 256 18.62 -11.14 -21.25
N PRO A 257 19.33 -11.47 -22.32
CA PRO A 257 18.84 -11.81 -23.66
C PRO A 257 17.98 -13.07 -23.65
N PHE A 258 16.88 -13.07 -24.42
CA PHE A 258 16.00 -14.25 -24.52
C PHE A 258 16.64 -15.32 -25.41
N SER A 259 16.92 -16.50 -24.85
CA SER A 259 17.66 -17.55 -25.58
C SER A 259 16.75 -18.69 -26.04
N VAL A 260 16.48 -18.72 -27.35
CA VAL A 260 15.73 -19.82 -27.99
C VAL A 260 16.43 -21.16 -27.79
N LYS A 261 17.77 -21.18 -27.82
CA LYS A 261 18.60 -22.39 -27.59
C LYS A 261 18.28 -23.04 -26.24
N TYR A 262 18.28 -22.26 -25.18
CA TYR A 262 18.04 -22.75 -23.82
C TYR A 262 16.57 -23.06 -23.55
N LEU A 263 15.65 -22.34 -24.15
CA LEU A 263 14.21 -22.65 -24.08
C LEU A 263 13.91 -24.02 -24.72
N LEU A 264 14.41 -24.24 -25.94
CA LEU A 264 14.20 -25.49 -26.67
C LEU A 264 14.88 -26.69 -26.00
N ALA A 265 15.98 -26.47 -25.28
CA ALA A 265 16.68 -27.53 -24.57
C ALA A 265 15.89 -28.15 -23.40
N VAL A 266 14.94 -27.38 -22.83
CA VAL A 266 14.11 -27.84 -21.69
C VAL A 266 12.67 -28.14 -22.08
N LEU A 267 12.24 -27.82 -23.31
CA LEU A 267 10.86 -28.03 -23.78
C LEU A 267 10.64 -29.51 -24.08
N PRO A 268 9.72 -30.21 -23.39
CA PRO A 268 9.39 -31.61 -23.73
C PRO A 268 8.83 -31.75 -25.14
N GLU A 269 9.26 -32.80 -25.87
CA GLU A 269 8.80 -33.05 -27.25
C GLU A 269 7.31 -33.37 -27.36
N THR A 270 6.66 -33.74 -26.25
CA THR A 270 5.23 -34.12 -26.18
C THR A 270 4.30 -32.94 -26.04
N VAL A 271 4.81 -31.72 -25.84
CA VAL A 271 4.02 -30.52 -25.60
C VAL A 271 3.20 -30.14 -26.83
N LYS A 272 1.91 -29.97 -26.64
CA LYS A 272 0.92 -29.55 -27.65
C LYS A 272 0.37 -28.15 -27.40
N LYS A 273 0.26 -27.75 -26.10
CA LYS A 273 -0.34 -26.47 -25.71
C LYS A 273 0.47 -25.79 -24.62
N ILE A 274 0.66 -24.49 -24.76
CA ILE A 274 1.38 -23.65 -23.81
C ILE A 274 0.52 -22.47 -23.41
N ALA A 275 0.43 -22.21 -22.09
CA ALA A 275 -0.05 -20.94 -21.56
C ALA A 275 1.13 -20.16 -20.99
N VAL A 276 1.32 -18.92 -21.45
CA VAL A 276 2.34 -18.02 -20.92
C VAL A 276 1.68 -17.06 -19.94
N LEU A 277 2.19 -17.01 -18.72
CA LEU A 277 1.67 -16.16 -17.65
C LEU A 277 2.55 -14.93 -17.48
N ASP A 278 2.00 -13.77 -17.77
CA ASP A 278 2.61 -12.46 -17.55
C ASP A 278 2.02 -11.75 -16.33
N ARG A 279 2.88 -11.22 -15.47
CA ARG A 279 2.48 -10.43 -14.30
C ARG A 279 2.51 -8.94 -14.61
N THR A 280 1.92 -8.57 -15.73
CA THR A 280 1.81 -7.20 -16.24
C THR A 280 0.64 -7.08 -17.18
N LYS A 281 0.25 -5.85 -17.50
CA LYS A 281 -0.63 -5.54 -18.61
C LYS A 281 0.00 -4.46 -19.48
N GLU A 282 0.44 -4.81 -20.69
CA GLU A 282 0.90 -3.83 -21.66
C GLU A 282 -0.31 -3.29 -22.44
N THR A 283 -0.90 -2.19 -21.95
CA THR A 283 -2.11 -1.61 -22.53
C THR A 283 -1.87 -1.14 -23.96
N GLY A 284 -2.70 -1.62 -24.89
CA GLY A 284 -2.61 -1.31 -26.32
C GLY A 284 -1.71 -2.28 -27.13
N SER A 285 -1.03 -3.22 -26.49
CA SER A 285 -0.29 -4.29 -27.14
C SER A 285 -1.23 -5.43 -27.60
N ILE A 286 -0.77 -6.22 -28.56
CA ILE A 286 -1.46 -7.45 -29.02
C ILE A 286 -1.25 -8.64 -28.07
N GLY A 287 -0.37 -8.50 -27.08
CA GLY A 287 -0.05 -9.48 -26.04
C GLY A 287 1.01 -8.96 -25.10
N GLU A 288 1.16 -9.59 -23.97
CA GLU A 288 2.14 -9.24 -22.95
C GLU A 288 3.56 -9.68 -23.36
N PRO A 289 4.62 -9.10 -22.77
CA PRO A 289 5.98 -9.24 -23.29
C PRO A 289 6.52 -10.68 -23.29
N LEU A 290 6.34 -11.46 -22.21
CA LEU A 290 6.85 -12.84 -22.16
C LEU A 290 6.10 -13.73 -23.17
N TYR A 291 4.77 -13.55 -23.27
CA TYR A 291 3.97 -14.27 -24.25
C TYR A 291 4.46 -14.02 -25.69
N LEU A 292 4.73 -12.77 -26.06
CA LEU A 292 5.20 -12.43 -27.40
C LEU A 292 6.60 -13.01 -27.68
N ASP A 293 7.49 -13.02 -26.68
CA ASP A 293 8.82 -13.63 -26.81
C ASP A 293 8.75 -15.15 -27.01
N VAL A 294 7.91 -15.85 -26.22
CA VAL A 294 7.69 -17.30 -26.34
C VAL A 294 7.05 -17.64 -27.69
N LEU A 295 6.04 -16.88 -28.10
CA LEU A 295 5.38 -17.07 -29.40
C LEU A 295 6.38 -16.93 -30.56
N ALA A 296 7.24 -15.90 -30.52
CA ALA A 296 8.25 -15.67 -31.53
C ALA A 296 9.32 -16.78 -31.53
N ALA A 297 9.73 -17.24 -30.33
CA ALA A 297 10.73 -18.29 -30.16
C ALA A 297 10.26 -19.67 -30.67
N LEU A 298 8.97 -19.95 -30.55
CA LEU A 298 8.37 -21.25 -30.90
C LEU A 298 7.54 -21.22 -32.18
N LYS A 299 7.62 -20.17 -32.98
CA LYS A 299 6.82 -19.94 -34.21
C LYS A 299 6.85 -21.09 -35.23
N ASP A 300 7.94 -21.87 -35.25
CA ASP A 300 8.15 -22.99 -36.18
C ASP A 300 7.78 -24.36 -35.54
N LYS A 301 7.17 -24.36 -34.34
CA LYS A 301 6.70 -25.55 -33.65
C LYS A 301 5.19 -25.70 -33.81
N ASP A 302 4.71 -26.92 -33.95
CA ASP A 302 3.27 -27.25 -33.95
C ASP A 302 2.72 -27.29 -32.52
N ILE A 303 2.70 -26.13 -31.87
CA ILE A 303 2.25 -25.94 -30.49
C ILE A 303 1.28 -24.76 -30.45
N GLU A 304 0.10 -24.96 -29.87
CA GLU A 304 -0.84 -23.87 -29.62
C GLU A 304 -0.41 -23.08 -28.39
N ILE A 305 -0.20 -21.74 -28.55
CA ILE A 305 0.34 -20.88 -27.50
C ILE A 305 -0.65 -19.75 -27.20
N ILE A 306 -1.03 -19.63 -25.93
CA ILE A 306 -1.90 -18.54 -25.45
C ILE A 306 -1.21 -17.76 -24.34
N GLY A 307 -1.57 -16.48 -24.22
CA GLY A 307 -1.11 -15.58 -23.13
C GLY A 307 -2.19 -15.38 -22.09
N GLY A 308 -1.79 -15.19 -20.84
CA GLY A 308 -2.68 -14.85 -19.73
C GLY A 308 -2.04 -13.91 -18.72
N ARG A 309 -2.86 -13.11 -18.06
CA ARG A 309 -2.45 -12.13 -17.04
C ARG A 309 -2.86 -12.58 -15.66
N TYR A 310 -1.99 -12.30 -14.67
CA TYR A 310 -2.24 -12.63 -13.28
C TYR A 310 -1.54 -11.64 -12.34
N GLY A 311 -1.99 -11.54 -11.10
CA GLY A 311 -1.20 -11.06 -9.97
C GLY A 311 -0.76 -9.60 -9.99
N LEU A 312 -1.35 -8.73 -10.86
CA LEU A 312 -1.05 -7.31 -10.89
C LEU A 312 -1.30 -6.69 -9.51
N GLY A 313 -0.39 -5.81 -9.08
CA GLY A 313 -0.47 -5.17 -7.77
C GLY A 313 -0.58 -6.16 -6.62
N SER A 314 0.07 -7.32 -6.70
CA SER A 314 -0.01 -8.45 -5.74
C SER A 314 -1.40 -9.04 -5.54
N LYS A 315 -2.32 -8.92 -6.51
CA LYS A 315 -3.58 -9.70 -6.46
C LYS A 315 -3.24 -11.17 -6.22
N ASP A 316 -3.89 -11.79 -5.25
CA ASP A 316 -3.52 -13.14 -4.80
C ASP A 316 -3.74 -14.18 -5.89
N THR A 317 -2.77 -15.10 -6.04
CA THR A 317 -2.81 -16.19 -7.04
C THR A 317 -2.69 -17.52 -6.34
N GLN A 318 -3.82 -18.16 -6.11
CA GLN A 318 -3.96 -19.43 -5.41
C GLN A 318 -3.69 -20.64 -6.35
N ALA A 319 -3.46 -21.80 -5.79
CA ALA A 319 -3.28 -23.06 -6.55
C ALA A 319 -4.45 -23.37 -7.49
N TYR A 320 -5.68 -23.08 -7.09
CA TYR A 320 -6.87 -23.29 -7.94
C TYR A 320 -6.89 -22.36 -9.16
N HIS A 321 -6.30 -21.16 -9.11
CA HIS A 321 -6.12 -20.31 -10.29
C HIS A 321 -5.17 -20.94 -11.30
N ILE A 322 -4.07 -21.54 -10.83
CA ILE A 322 -3.10 -22.23 -11.69
C ILE A 322 -3.72 -23.49 -12.29
N LYS A 323 -4.50 -24.24 -11.48
CA LYS A 323 -5.29 -25.37 -11.98
C LYS A 323 -6.24 -24.95 -13.09
N ALA A 324 -6.93 -23.81 -12.95
CA ALA A 324 -7.85 -23.30 -13.96
C ALA A 324 -7.14 -23.04 -15.31
N VAL A 325 -5.87 -22.62 -15.30
CA VAL A 325 -5.07 -22.50 -16.53
C VAL A 325 -4.85 -23.86 -17.20
N PHE A 326 -4.50 -24.91 -16.42
CA PHE A 326 -4.33 -26.25 -16.96
C PHE A 326 -5.65 -26.86 -17.42
N ASP A 327 -6.75 -26.58 -16.74
CA ASP A 327 -8.10 -27.01 -17.16
C ASP A 327 -8.47 -26.36 -18.49
N HIS A 328 -8.22 -25.05 -18.63
CA HIS A 328 -8.45 -24.32 -19.88
C HIS A 328 -7.61 -24.87 -21.03
N LEU A 329 -6.32 -25.20 -20.80
CA LEU A 329 -5.48 -25.85 -21.81
C LEU A 329 -6.01 -27.22 -22.26
N ASN A 330 -6.94 -27.84 -21.52
CA ASN A 330 -7.59 -29.08 -21.89
C ASN A 330 -8.82 -28.88 -22.81
N GLU A 331 -9.31 -27.64 -22.94
CA GLU A 331 -10.44 -27.29 -23.77
C GLU A 331 -10.08 -27.30 -25.26
N THR A 332 -11.12 -27.39 -26.11
CA THR A 332 -10.97 -27.39 -27.58
C THR A 332 -10.74 -25.98 -28.12
N GLU A 333 -11.40 -25.00 -27.51
CA GLU A 333 -11.27 -23.58 -27.88
C GLU A 333 -10.56 -22.82 -26.76
N LEU A 334 -9.41 -22.24 -27.07
CA LEU A 334 -8.59 -21.54 -26.09
C LEU A 334 -8.81 -20.04 -26.14
N LYS A 335 -9.02 -19.42 -24.98
CA LYS A 335 -9.11 -17.99 -24.81
C LYS A 335 -7.70 -17.43 -24.69
N ASN A 336 -7.22 -16.72 -25.72
CA ASN A 336 -5.98 -15.94 -25.63
C ASN A 336 -6.22 -14.60 -24.94
N GLY A 337 -5.26 -14.13 -24.16
CA GLY A 337 -5.39 -12.91 -23.38
C GLY A 337 -6.29 -13.07 -22.15
N PHE A 338 -6.38 -14.28 -21.58
CA PHE A 338 -7.18 -14.57 -20.42
C PHE A 338 -6.65 -13.89 -19.13
N THR A 339 -7.49 -13.83 -18.10
CA THR A 339 -7.10 -13.40 -16.75
C THR A 339 -7.46 -14.44 -15.70
N ILE A 340 -6.68 -14.52 -14.64
CA ILE A 340 -6.97 -15.28 -13.42
C ILE A 340 -6.86 -14.38 -12.19
N GLY A 341 -7.59 -14.70 -11.12
CA GLY A 341 -7.58 -13.98 -9.85
C GLY A 341 -8.51 -12.75 -9.81
N ILE A 342 -9.23 -12.47 -10.88
CA ILE A 342 -10.26 -11.42 -10.94
C ILE A 342 -11.51 -11.96 -11.64
N ASN A 343 -12.64 -11.26 -11.47
CA ASN A 343 -13.86 -11.48 -12.24
C ASN A 343 -14.04 -10.33 -13.24
N ASP A 344 -13.72 -10.59 -14.51
CA ASP A 344 -13.91 -9.64 -15.60
C ASP A 344 -15.25 -9.89 -16.30
N ASP A 345 -16.27 -9.21 -15.83
CA ASP A 345 -17.63 -9.22 -16.38
C ASP A 345 -17.86 -8.16 -17.47
N VAL A 346 -16.81 -7.40 -17.82
CA VAL A 346 -16.86 -6.33 -18.83
C VAL A 346 -16.32 -6.82 -20.18
N THR A 347 -15.10 -7.39 -20.20
CA THR A 347 -14.48 -7.92 -21.42
C THR A 347 -14.38 -9.45 -21.43
N HIS A 348 -14.86 -10.09 -20.36
CA HIS A 348 -15.02 -11.55 -20.24
C HIS A 348 -13.70 -12.32 -20.44
N THR A 349 -12.59 -11.79 -19.94
CA THR A 349 -11.28 -12.45 -20.07
C THR A 349 -11.02 -13.50 -18.99
N SER A 350 -11.73 -13.48 -17.87
CA SER A 350 -11.49 -14.37 -16.75
C SER A 350 -11.76 -15.83 -17.05
N LEU A 351 -10.92 -16.72 -16.51
CA LEU A 351 -11.16 -18.15 -16.51
C LEU A 351 -12.01 -18.54 -15.28
N PRO A 352 -12.94 -19.50 -15.42
CA PRO A 352 -13.63 -20.06 -14.27
C PRO A 352 -12.65 -20.83 -13.38
N CYS A 353 -12.78 -20.68 -12.06
CA CYS A 353 -11.91 -21.31 -11.08
C CYS A 353 -12.71 -22.18 -10.10
N ASP A 354 -12.18 -23.34 -9.73
CA ASP A 354 -12.72 -24.19 -8.67
C ASP A 354 -12.02 -23.86 -7.34
N GLU A 355 -12.59 -22.97 -6.56
CA GLU A 355 -12.04 -22.52 -5.27
C GLU A 355 -11.98 -23.64 -4.21
N THR A 356 -12.62 -24.78 -4.43
CA THR A 356 -12.56 -25.93 -3.53
C THR A 356 -11.29 -26.76 -3.69
N PHE A 357 -10.54 -26.52 -4.77
CA PHE A 357 -9.27 -27.20 -4.99
C PHE A 357 -8.19 -26.66 -4.04
N HIS A 358 -7.63 -27.52 -3.24
CA HIS A 358 -6.49 -27.24 -2.35
C HIS A 358 -5.39 -28.28 -2.58
N VAL A 359 -4.15 -27.82 -2.62
CA VAL A 359 -3.00 -28.72 -2.67
C VAL A 359 -2.82 -29.42 -1.33
N PRO A 360 -2.49 -30.73 -1.31
CA PRO A 360 -2.11 -31.40 -0.08
C PRO A 360 -0.90 -30.74 0.56
N ALA A 361 -0.98 -30.46 1.86
CA ALA A 361 0.10 -29.79 2.59
C ALA A 361 0.42 -30.51 3.90
N ASP A 362 1.71 -30.62 4.24
CA ASP A 362 2.20 -31.20 5.49
C ASP A 362 2.66 -30.13 6.49
N TYR A 363 2.17 -28.90 6.31
CA TYR A 363 2.46 -27.76 7.19
C TYR A 363 1.22 -27.26 7.94
N THR A 364 1.46 -26.69 9.13
CA THR A 364 0.45 -25.97 9.91
C THR A 364 0.35 -24.53 9.41
N SER A 365 -0.86 -24.07 9.09
CA SER A 365 -1.16 -22.73 8.61
C SER A 365 -1.80 -21.89 9.70
N CYS A 366 -1.20 -20.75 10.03
CA CYS A 366 -1.65 -19.86 11.09
C CYS A 366 -1.91 -18.45 10.54
N LEU A 367 -3.09 -17.89 10.84
CA LEU A 367 -3.50 -16.55 10.41
C LEU A 367 -3.74 -15.65 11.62
N PHE A 368 -3.10 -14.49 11.64
CA PHE A 368 -3.24 -13.54 12.74
C PHE A 368 -3.79 -12.21 12.23
N TRP A 369 -4.86 -11.76 12.86
CA TRP A 369 -5.48 -10.47 12.63
C TRP A 369 -5.05 -9.49 13.73
N GLY A 370 -4.40 -8.41 13.33
CA GLY A 370 -3.89 -7.38 14.23
C GLY A 370 -4.27 -5.98 13.78
N LEU A 371 -4.25 -5.05 14.73
CA LEU A 371 -4.36 -3.62 14.43
C LEU A 371 -2.97 -3.08 14.08
N GLY A 372 -2.90 -2.21 13.08
CA GLY A 372 -1.65 -1.54 12.73
C GLY A 372 -0.99 -0.88 13.94
N SER A 373 0.28 -1.16 14.17
CA SER A 373 1.08 -0.67 15.31
C SER A 373 0.76 -1.30 16.68
N ASP A 374 -0.06 -2.34 16.79
CA ASP A 374 -0.34 -3.05 18.04
C ASP A 374 0.78 -4.02 18.48
N GLY A 375 1.78 -4.24 17.63
CA GLY A 375 2.90 -5.14 17.87
C GLY A 375 2.68 -6.59 17.39
N THR A 376 1.51 -6.95 16.84
CA THR A 376 1.20 -8.29 16.34
C THR A 376 2.21 -8.76 15.28
N VAL A 377 2.56 -7.90 14.32
CA VAL A 377 3.55 -8.23 13.28
C VAL A 377 4.92 -8.53 13.88
N SER A 378 5.37 -7.74 14.86
CA SER A 378 6.65 -7.96 15.54
C SER A 378 6.68 -9.25 16.33
N ALA A 379 5.59 -9.60 17.03
CA ALA A 379 5.45 -10.87 17.72
C ALA A 379 5.48 -12.05 16.75
N ASN A 380 4.81 -11.94 15.61
CA ASN A 380 4.79 -12.98 14.59
C ASN A 380 6.15 -13.17 13.91
N LYS A 381 6.90 -12.08 13.63
CA LYS A 381 8.30 -12.17 13.18
C LYS A 381 9.18 -12.90 14.19
N SER A 382 8.99 -12.61 15.49
CA SER A 382 9.67 -13.31 16.58
C SER A 382 9.28 -14.79 16.61
N THR A 383 8.00 -15.13 16.47
CA THR A 383 7.50 -16.52 16.45
C THR A 383 8.15 -17.31 15.33
N VAL A 384 8.16 -16.79 14.09
CA VAL A 384 8.80 -17.44 12.94
C VAL A 384 10.28 -17.70 13.19
N LYS A 385 10.97 -16.71 13.79
CA LYS A 385 12.39 -16.84 14.11
C LYS A 385 12.63 -17.87 15.23
N ILE A 386 11.82 -17.86 16.28
CA ILE A 386 11.93 -18.85 17.37
C ILE A 386 11.78 -20.27 16.80
N ILE A 387 10.76 -20.51 15.97
CA ILE A 387 10.52 -21.83 15.39
C ILE A 387 11.60 -22.19 14.37
N GLY A 388 11.91 -21.31 13.44
CA GLY A 388 12.88 -21.54 12.37
C GLY A 388 14.31 -21.80 12.88
N ASP A 389 14.77 -21.05 13.90
CA ASP A 389 16.13 -21.17 14.45
C ASP A 389 16.28 -22.39 15.41
N ASN A 390 15.20 -22.87 16.02
CA ASN A 390 15.26 -23.86 17.10
C ASN A 390 14.54 -25.20 16.82
N THR A 391 14.05 -25.37 15.58
CA THR A 391 13.46 -26.63 15.12
C THR A 391 13.96 -26.99 13.73
N ASP A 392 13.76 -28.24 13.32
CA ASP A 392 14.02 -28.72 11.96
C ASP A 392 12.93 -28.29 10.96
N MET A 393 11.92 -27.56 11.40
CA MET A 393 10.83 -27.11 10.54
C MET A 393 11.30 -26.03 9.56
N TYR A 394 10.77 -26.08 8.36
CA TYR A 394 10.70 -24.94 7.47
C TYR A 394 9.67 -23.95 8.01
N ALA A 395 9.96 -22.69 7.90
CA ALA A 395 9.11 -21.60 8.36
C ALA A 395 8.96 -20.58 7.26
N GLN A 396 7.73 -20.15 7.02
CA GLN A 396 7.38 -19.08 6.08
C GLN A 396 6.47 -18.07 6.78
N ALA A 397 6.73 -16.80 6.56
CA ALA A 397 5.80 -15.75 6.95
C ALA A 397 5.62 -14.72 5.85
N TYR A 398 4.40 -14.25 5.72
CA TYR A 398 4.04 -13.14 4.87
C TYR A 398 3.10 -12.20 5.62
N PHE A 399 3.32 -10.88 5.50
CA PHE A 399 2.54 -9.87 6.21
C PHE A 399 1.80 -9.00 5.21
N ALA A 400 0.47 -9.04 5.27
CA ALA A 400 -0.39 -8.16 4.51
C ALA A 400 -0.73 -6.93 5.35
N TYR A 401 -0.50 -5.75 4.78
CA TYR A 401 -0.74 -4.45 5.41
C TYR A 401 -1.85 -3.71 4.69
N ASP A 402 -2.61 -2.92 5.47
CA ASP A 402 -3.46 -1.87 4.93
C ASP A 402 -2.59 -0.61 4.68
N SER A 403 -2.93 0.19 3.70
CA SER A 403 -2.29 1.48 3.44
C SER A 403 -2.59 2.52 4.52
N LYS A 404 -3.74 2.41 5.22
CA LYS A 404 -4.11 3.29 6.34
C LYS A 404 -3.20 3.06 7.54
N LYS A 405 -2.66 4.15 8.10
CA LYS A 405 -1.83 4.10 9.32
C LYS A 405 -2.68 3.97 10.58
N ALA A 406 -3.82 4.66 10.66
CA ALA A 406 -4.77 4.53 11.76
C ALA A 406 -5.92 3.59 11.39
N GLY A 407 -6.09 2.55 12.18
CA GLY A 407 -7.15 1.56 11.96
C GLY A 407 -6.89 0.60 10.82
N GLY A 408 -5.70 0.63 10.22
CA GLY A 408 -5.28 -0.34 9.22
C GLY A 408 -5.20 -1.73 9.84
N VAL A 409 -5.78 -2.71 9.17
CA VAL A 409 -5.69 -4.12 9.59
C VAL A 409 -4.40 -4.73 9.09
N THR A 410 -3.75 -5.53 9.93
CA THR A 410 -2.63 -6.39 9.53
C THR A 410 -3.06 -7.85 9.56
N ARG A 411 -2.68 -8.59 8.53
CA ARG A 411 -2.89 -10.04 8.47
C ARG A 411 -1.53 -10.71 8.31
N SER A 412 -1.16 -11.51 9.31
CA SER A 412 0.09 -12.28 9.26
C SER A 412 -0.23 -13.72 8.90
N HIS A 413 0.36 -14.19 7.81
CA HIS A 413 0.21 -15.55 7.29
C HIS A 413 1.48 -16.33 7.60
N LEU A 414 1.40 -17.30 8.51
CA LEU A 414 2.54 -18.10 8.94
C LEU A 414 2.32 -19.57 8.60
N ARG A 415 3.34 -20.23 8.07
CA ARG A 415 3.33 -21.68 7.79
C ARG A 415 4.56 -22.34 8.39
N PHE A 416 4.35 -23.51 9.00
CA PHE A 416 5.40 -24.29 9.64
C PHE A 416 5.25 -25.77 9.27
N GLY A 417 6.28 -26.37 8.67
CA GLY A 417 6.20 -27.75 8.19
C GLY A 417 7.55 -28.44 8.08
N LYS A 418 7.53 -29.74 7.78
CA LYS A 418 8.74 -30.56 7.65
C LYS A 418 9.33 -30.54 6.24
N SER A 419 8.56 -30.08 5.26
CA SER A 419 8.95 -29.96 3.87
C SER A 419 9.10 -28.47 3.46
N PRO A 420 9.86 -28.13 2.42
CA PRO A 420 9.95 -26.77 1.88
C PRO A 420 8.56 -26.22 1.54
N ILE A 421 8.28 -25.01 2.00
CA ILE A 421 7.00 -24.33 1.81
C ILE A 421 7.09 -23.50 0.52
N ARG A 422 6.22 -23.82 -0.46
CA ARG A 422 6.20 -23.20 -1.80
C ARG A 422 4.95 -22.34 -2.02
N SER A 423 4.06 -22.25 -1.03
CA SER A 423 2.79 -21.54 -1.11
C SER A 423 3.03 -20.02 -1.02
N THR A 424 3.24 -19.37 -2.16
CA THR A 424 3.48 -17.91 -2.26
C THR A 424 2.17 -17.10 -2.27
N TYR A 425 1.08 -17.65 -1.76
CA TYR A 425 -0.25 -17.03 -1.68
C TYR A 425 -0.75 -16.96 -0.23
N TYR A 426 -1.81 -16.19 -0.01
CA TYR A 426 -2.42 -16.05 1.32
C TYR A 426 -2.99 -17.38 1.83
N ILE A 427 -3.01 -17.53 3.14
CA ILE A 427 -3.68 -18.68 3.77
C ILE A 427 -5.18 -18.52 3.59
N SER A 428 -5.76 -19.43 2.84
CA SER A 428 -7.21 -19.58 2.62
C SER A 428 -7.80 -20.77 3.40
N ASN A 429 -6.96 -21.55 4.09
CA ASN A 429 -7.37 -22.70 4.87
C ASN A 429 -6.46 -22.85 6.11
N ALA A 430 -6.89 -22.30 7.26
CA ALA A 430 -6.07 -22.09 8.45
C ALA A 430 -6.33 -23.11 9.54
N ASP A 431 -5.28 -23.73 10.09
CA ASP A 431 -5.35 -24.59 11.29
C ASP A 431 -5.58 -23.77 12.55
N PHE A 432 -5.04 -22.53 12.58
CA PHE A 432 -5.13 -21.62 13.69
C PHE A 432 -5.41 -20.19 13.20
N ILE A 433 -6.38 -19.52 13.82
CA ILE A 433 -6.67 -18.10 13.60
C ILE A 433 -6.63 -17.37 14.93
N SER A 434 -5.94 -16.22 15.00
CA SER A 434 -5.95 -15.34 16.16
C SER A 434 -6.36 -13.91 15.76
N CYS A 435 -7.11 -13.25 16.66
CA CYS A 435 -7.49 -11.85 16.48
C CYS A 435 -7.16 -11.04 17.75
N SER A 436 -6.44 -9.92 17.57
CA SER A 436 -6.01 -9.05 18.66
C SER A 436 -7.06 -8.03 19.11
N LEU A 437 -8.17 -7.85 18.34
CA LEU A 437 -9.19 -6.83 18.59
C LEU A 437 -10.59 -7.38 18.33
N ASP A 438 -11.43 -7.44 19.34
CA ASP A 438 -12.79 -7.97 19.25
C ASP A 438 -13.73 -7.18 18.33
N ALA A 439 -13.53 -5.85 18.18
CA ALA A 439 -14.27 -5.03 17.22
C ALA A 439 -14.19 -5.55 15.78
N TYR A 440 -13.18 -6.36 15.45
CA TYR A 440 -13.04 -6.96 14.11
C TYR A 440 -14.09 -8.04 13.80
N MET A 441 -14.74 -8.59 14.81
CA MET A 441 -15.89 -9.51 14.62
C MET A 441 -17.02 -8.89 13.79
N PHE A 442 -17.18 -7.57 13.89
CA PHE A 442 -18.24 -6.82 13.21
C PHE A 442 -17.80 -6.21 11.87
N LYS A 443 -16.52 -6.28 11.57
CA LYS A 443 -15.95 -5.67 10.35
C LYS A 443 -15.52 -6.68 9.31
N TYR A 444 -14.91 -7.78 9.75
CA TYR A 444 -14.24 -8.73 8.86
C TYR A 444 -14.78 -10.15 9.01
N ASP A 445 -14.74 -10.88 7.92
CA ASP A 445 -15.05 -12.33 7.92
C ASP A 445 -13.80 -13.15 8.29
N MET A 446 -13.37 -13.04 9.55
CA MET A 446 -12.09 -13.57 10.02
C MET A 446 -12.01 -15.10 10.02
N VAL A 447 -13.13 -15.77 10.32
CA VAL A 447 -13.17 -17.23 10.48
C VAL A 447 -13.61 -17.98 9.22
N ARG A 448 -13.87 -17.25 8.11
CA ARG A 448 -14.18 -17.84 6.80
C ARG A 448 -13.14 -18.89 6.39
N ASN A 449 -11.88 -18.63 6.68
CA ASN A 449 -10.74 -19.46 6.26
C ASN A 449 -10.30 -20.51 7.30
N ILE A 450 -11.11 -20.79 8.33
CA ILE A 450 -10.75 -21.80 9.32
C ILE A 450 -10.97 -23.20 8.74
N LYS A 451 -10.01 -24.12 8.99
CA LYS A 451 -10.16 -25.55 8.65
C LYS A 451 -11.21 -26.21 9.53
N ASP A 452 -11.70 -27.36 9.07
CA ASP A 452 -12.47 -28.25 9.92
C ASP A 452 -11.64 -28.69 11.13
N GLY A 453 -12.18 -28.56 12.34
CA GLY A 453 -11.45 -28.77 13.60
C GLY A 453 -10.37 -27.74 13.95
N GLY A 454 -10.25 -26.65 13.18
CA GLY A 454 -9.29 -25.57 13.44
C GLY A 454 -9.55 -24.82 14.73
N THR A 455 -8.57 -24.01 15.17
CA THR A 455 -8.63 -23.27 16.43
C THR A 455 -8.74 -21.77 16.18
N PHE A 456 -9.69 -21.11 16.86
CA PHE A 456 -9.83 -19.65 16.87
C PHE A 456 -9.54 -19.08 18.26
N LEU A 457 -8.66 -18.08 18.36
CA LEU A 457 -8.33 -17.34 19.57
C LEU A 457 -8.69 -15.88 19.41
N LEU A 458 -9.51 -15.33 20.30
CA LEU A 458 -9.92 -13.93 20.30
C LEU A 458 -9.45 -13.20 21.56
N ASN A 459 -8.76 -12.08 21.40
CA ASN A 459 -8.53 -11.14 22.49
C ASN A 459 -9.77 -10.28 22.70
N THR A 460 -10.38 -10.37 23.87
CA THR A 460 -11.61 -9.64 24.22
C THR A 460 -11.70 -9.36 25.71
N THR A 461 -12.43 -8.30 26.05
CA THR A 461 -12.77 -7.99 27.46
C THR A 461 -14.03 -8.71 27.95
N PHE A 462 -14.82 -9.28 27.05
CA PHE A 462 -16.03 -10.03 27.38
C PHE A 462 -15.68 -11.36 28.08
N SER A 463 -16.51 -11.73 29.04
CA SER A 463 -16.51 -13.07 29.60
C SER A 463 -16.96 -14.11 28.57
N LYS A 464 -16.83 -15.41 28.87
CA LYS A 464 -17.27 -16.47 27.96
C LYS A 464 -18.79 -16.50 27.74
N GLU A 465 -19.55 -16.03 28.68
CA GLU A 465 -21.01 -15.89 28.56
C GLU A 465 -21.35 -14.68 27.68
N GLU A 466 -20.78 -13.52 27.98
CA GLU A 466 -21.02 -12.29 27.24
C GLU A 466 -20.57 -12.38 25.77
N ILE A 467 -19.44 -13.02 25.48
CA ILE A 467 -18.98 -13.13 24.09
C ILE A 467 -19.97 -13.92 23.23
N VAL A 468 -20.61 -14.95 23.78
CA VAL A 468 -21.63 -15.72 23.07
C VAL A 468 -22.84 -14.87 22.70
N GLU A 469 -23.22 -13.92 23.56
CA GLU A 469 -24.33 -13.00 23.25
C GLU A 469 -23.93 -11.97 22.18
N HIS A 470 -22.71 -11.44 22.23
CA HIS A 470 -22.25 -10.36 21.35
C HIS A 470 -21.78 -10.83 19.97
N MET A 471 -21.34 -12.09 19.84
CA MET A 471 -20.79 -12.62 18.60
C MET A 471 -21.82 -12.62 17.45
N PRO A 472 -21.45 -12.16 16.22
CA PRO A 472 -22.31 -12.24 15.03
C PRO A 472 -22.74 -13.67 14.71
N ASN A 473 -23.97 -13.85 14.26
CA ASN A 473 -24.51 -15.16 13.88
C ASN A 473 -23.68 -15.83 12.78
N ARG A 474 -23.17 -15.04 11.82
CA ARG A 474 -22.26 -15.54 10.77
C ARG A 474 -21.05 -16.25 11.37
N MET A 475 -20.36 -15.62 12.34
CA MET A 475 -19.19 -16.21 12.97
C MET A 475 -19.55 -17.47 13.77
N LYS A 476 -20.65 -17.44 14.53
CA LYS A 476 -21.17 -18.63 15.26
C LYS A 476 -21.39 -19.80 14.30
N ALA A 477 -22.10 -19.53 13.20
CA ALA A 477 -22.42 -20.57 12.21
C ALA A 477 -21.16 -21.13 11.52
N GLN A 478 -20.20 -20.30 11.18
CA GLN A 478 -18.93 -20.74 10.58
C GLN A 478 -18.11 -21.62 11.54
N LEU A 479 -17.98 -21.21 12.81
CA LEU A 479 -17.28 -22.01 13.83
C LEU A 479 -17.94 -23.37 14.05
N ALA A 480 -19.28 -23.39 14.13
CA ALA A 480 -20.01 -24.65 14.32
C ALA A 480 -19.92 -25.57 13.08
N LYS A 481 -20.11 -25.05 11.86
CA LYS A 481 -20.00 -25.82 10.61
C LYS A 481 -18.62 -26.43 10.38
N LYS A 482 -17.59 -25.80 10.95
CA LYS A 482 -16.19 -26.24 10.85
C LYS A 482 -15.72 -27.01 12.10
N HIS A 483 -16.60 -27.34 13.01
CA HIS A 483 -16.27 -28.03 14.28
C HIS A 483 -15.08 -27.37 14.99
N ALA A 484 -14.96 -26.05 14.87
CA ALA A 484 -13.81 -25.30 15.34
C ALA A 484 -13.76 -25.22 16.86
N LYS A 485 -12.55 -25.17 17.42
CA LYS A 485 -12.32 -24.87 18.83
C LYS A 485 -12.25 -23.35 19.00
N PHE A 486 -12.96 -22.84 19.98
CA PHE A 486 -12.99 -21.40 20.24
C PHE A 486 -12.41 -21.07 21.62
N TYR A 487 -11.47 -20.17 21.66
CA TYR A 487 -10.80 -19.67 22.88
C TYR A 487 -10.83 -18.15 22.93
N ILE A 488 -10.95 -17.62 24.13
CA ILE A 488 -10.80 -16.17 24.42
C ILE A 488 -9.69 -15.95 25.42
N ILE A 489 -9.13 -14.73 25.41
CA ILE A 489 -8.16 -14.24 26.39
C ILE A 489 -8.39 -12.74 26.60
N ASN A 490 -8.35 -12.26 27.85
CA ASN A 490 -8.36 -10.84 28.15
C ASN A 490 -6.91 -10.32 28.31
N ALA A 491 -6.18 -10.31 27.19
CA ALA A 491 -4.79 -9.85 27.18
C ALA A 491 -4.66 -8.37 27.54
N THR A 492 -5.70 -7.55 27.29
CA THR A 492 -5.73 -6.13 27.66
C THR A 492 -5.70 -5.95 29.16
N LYS A 493 -6.57 -6.66 29.91
CA LYS A 493 -6.60 -6.64 31.37
C LYS A 493 -5.29 -7.18 31.95
N ILE A 494 -4.80 -8.32 31.45
CA ILE A 494 -3.53 -8.91 31.89
C ILE A 494 -2.38 -7.90 31.71
N ALA A 495 -2.28 -7.22 30.54
CA ALA A 495 -1.25 -6.21 30.29
C ALA A 495 -1.32 -5.03 31.27
N GLN A 496 -2.52 -4.57 31.61
CA GLN A 496 -2.72 -3.51 32.59
C GLN A 496 -2.29 -3.95 34.01
N GLU A 497 -2.72 -5.11 34.46
CA GLU A 497 -2.42 -5.66 35.79
C GLU A 497 -0.91 -5.88 36.02
N ILE A 498 -0.17 -6.31 34.99
CA ILE A 498 1.29 -6.49 35.07
C ILE A 498 2.09 -5.21 34.81
N GLY A 499 1.43 -4.10 34.44
CA GLY A 499 2.09 -2.81 34.21
C GLY A 499 2.65 -2.61 32.80
N MET A 500 2.23 -3.40 31.81
CA MET A 500 2.60 -3.25 30.40
C MET A 500 1.70 -2.29 29.62
N GLY A 501 0.67 -1.72 30.25
CA GLY A 501 -0.27 -0.79 29.61
C GLY A 501 -1.08 -1.46 28.53
N ARG A 502 -0.92 -1.03 27.26
CA ARG A 502 -1.67 -1.55 26.10
C ARG A 502 -0.93 -2.66 25.33
N ARG A 503 0.22 -3.14 25.80
CA ARG A 503 1.07 -4.08 25.06
C ARG A 503 0.61 -5.52 25.29
N THR A 504 -0.23 -6.04 24.40
CA THR A 504 -0.83 -7.38 24.47
C THR A 504 -0.08 -8.43 23.63
N ASN A 505 0.79 -8.01 22.73
CA ASN A 505 1.42 -8.86 21.73
C ASN A 505 2.21 -10.04 22.30
N THR A 506 2.98 -9.86 23.36
CA THR A 506 3.76 -10.93 24.03
C THR A 506 2.83 -11.95 24.72
N ILE A 507 1.72 -11.45 25.29
CA ILE A 507 0.70 -12.29 25.94
C ILE A 507 0.02 -13.18 24.89
N LEU A 508 -0.40 -12.61 23.76
CA LEU A 508 -1.01 -13.34 22.65
C LEU A 508 -0.04 -14.33 21.99
N GLN A 509 1.24 -14.01 21.89
CA GLN A 509 2.28 -14.91 21.41
C GLN A 509 2.42 -16.14 22.31
N SER A 510 2.40 -15.93 23.62
CA SER A 510 2.44 -17.05 24.59
C SER A 510 1.19 -17.94 24.49
N ALA A 511 0.01 -17.33 24.35
CA ALA A 511 -1.24 -18.06 24.12
C ALA A 511 -1.21 -18.88 22.81
N PHE A 512 -0.60 -18.35 21.74
CA PHE A 512 -0.39 -19.10 20.49
C PHE A 512 0.43 -20.37 20.73
N PHE A 513 1.56 -20.29 21.42
CA PHE A 513 2.37 -21.49 21.68
C PHE A 513 1.65 -22.50 22.59
N ALA A 514 0.89 -22.03 23.57
CA ALA A 514 0.10 -22.90 24.44
C ALA A 514 -1.00 -23.66 23.68
N LEU A 515 -1.58 -23.08 22.63
CA LEU A 515 -2.61 -23.71 21.81
C LEU A 515 -2.04 -24.51 20.62
N ASN A 516 -0.72 -24.49 20.39
CA ASN A 516 -0.05 -25.11 19.25
C ASN A 516 1.20 -25.90 19.66
N GLU A 517 1.10 -26.70 20.72
CA GLU A 517 2.21 -27.53 21.23
C GLU A 517 2.73 -28.56 20.22
N GLN A 518 1.95 -28.88 19.19
CA GLN A 518 2.38 -29.74 18.07
C GLN A 518 3.50 -29.09 17.22
N ILE A 519 3.62 -27.76 17.23
CA ILE A 519 4.71 -27.02 16.55
C ILE A 519 5.96 -27.02 17.43
N MET A 520 5.80 -26.73 18.73
CA MET A 520 6.88 -26.68 19.70
C MET A 520 6.30 -26.94 21.10
N PRO A 521 6.95 -27.79 21.94
CA PRO A 521 6.52 -28.00 23.32
C PRO A 521 6.46 -26.68 24.12
N LEU A 522 5.41 -26.51 24.92
CA LEU A 522 5.16 -25.25 25.65
C LEU A 522 6.34 -24.81 26.53
N SER A 523 6.96 -25.76 27.26
CA SER A 523 8.12 -25.44 28.10
C SER A 523 9.28 -24.86 27.29
N GLN A 524 9.57 -25.43 26.14
CA GLN A 524 10.63 -24.96 25.25
C GLN A 524 10.30 -23.57 24.66
N SER A 525 9.07 -23.35 24.23
CA SER A 525 8.65 -22.07 23.65
C SER A 525 8.70 -20.95 24.67
N VAL A 526 8.28 -21.20 25.92
CA VAL A 526 8.36 -20.22 27.02
C VAL A 526 9.81 -19.83 27.32
N ASP A 527 10.73 -20.78 27.40
CA ASP A 527 12.15 -20.51 27.64
C ASP A 527 12.77 -19.70 26.52
N LEU A 528 12.46 -20.03 25.26
CA LEU A 528 12.94 -19.28 24.08
C LEU A 528 12.34 -17.90 23.99
N MET A 529 11.05 -17.72 24.29
CA MET A 529 10.41 -16.40 24.35
C MET A 529 11.08 -15.52 25.41
N LYS A 530 11.37 -16.05 26.60
CA LYS A 530 12.09 -15.33 27.68
C LYS A 530 13.50 -14.96 27.24
N ALA A 531 14.23 -15.87 26.60
CA ALA A 531 15.57 -15.58 26.04
C ALA A 531 15.52 -14.49 24.98
N PHE A 532 14.55 -14.53 24.08
CA PHE A 532 14.35 -13.52 23.04
C PHE A 532 13.95 -12.15 23.62
N ALA A 533 13.06 -12.13 24.61
CA ALA A 533 12.69 -10.91 25.32
C ALA A 533 13.90 -10.27 26.02
N LYS A 534 14.74 -11.05 26.69
CA LYS A 534 15.99 -10.58 27.27
C LYS A 534 16.91 -9.95 26.23
N LYS A 535 17.13 -10.62 25.09
CA LYS A 535 17.95 -10.11 23.99
C LYS A 535 17.42 -8.79 23.43
N SER A 536 16.12 -8.66 23.30
CA SER A 536 15.46 -7.50 22.68
C SER A 536 15.35 -6.29 23.61
N TYR A 537 15.16 -6.52 24.90
CA TYR A 537 14.81 -5.46 25.86
C TYR A 537 15.87 -5.18 26.93
N SER A 538 16.98 -5.93 27.02
CA SER A 538 18.03 -5.71 28.02
C SER A 538 18.57 -4.28 28.00
N LYS A 539 18.70 -3.65 26.85
CA LYS A 539 19.11 -2.23 26.71
C LYS A 539 18.12 -1.24 27.33
N LYS A 540 16.85 -1.64 27.55
CA LYS A 540 15.80 -0.82 28.18
C LYS A 540 15.70 -1.02 29.70
N GLY A 541 16.53 -1.89 30.26
CA GLY A 541 16.63 -2.19 31.71
C GLY A 541 15.90 -3.47 32.11
N ASP A 542 16.38 -4.07 33.22
CA ASP A 542 15.90 -5.36 33.75
C ASP A 542 14.40 -5.33 34.09
N ALA A 543 13.86 -4.21 34.55
CA ALA A 543 12.44 -4.07 34.87
C ALA A 543 11.55 -4.33 33.65
N VAL A 544 11.96 -3.90 32.45
CA VAL A 544 11.22 -4.15 31.22
C VAL A 544 11.30 -5.64 30.82
N VAL A 545 12.44 -6.28 31.04
CA VAL A 545 12.61 -7.72 30.78
C VAL A 545 11.70 -8.53 31.70
N GLU A 546 11.66 -8.21 33.01
CA GLU A 546 10.80 -8.89 33.99
C GLU A 546 9.31 -8.72 33.68
N LEU A 547 8.85 -7.54 33.20
CA LEU A 547 7.50 -7.34 32.77
C LEU A 547 7.14 -8.26 31.59
N ASN A 548 8.06 -8.44 30.63
CA ASN A 548 7.86 -9.36 29.53
C ASN A 548 7.82 -10.83 30.00
N TYR A 549 8.63 -11.22 30.99
CA TYR A 549 8.56 -12.57 31.56
C TYR A 549 7.20 -12.83 32.20
N LYS A 550 6.67 -11.89 32.99
CA LYS A 550 5.32 -11.99 33.57
C LYS A 550 4.23 -12.08 32.47
N ALA A 551 4.38 -11.34 31.36
CA ALA A 551 3.46 -11.39 30.24
C ALA A 551 3.45 -12.76 29.55
N ILE A 552 4.64 -13.37 29.37
CA ILE A 552 4.78 -14.71 28.79
C ILE A 552 4.08 -15.76 29.68
N ASP A 553 4.33 -15.72 30.99
CA ASP A 553 3.72 -16.66 31.94
C ASP A 553 2.22 -16.47 32.03
N ALA A 554 1.72 -15.22 32.10
CA ALA A 554 0.29 -14.94 32.17
C ALA A 554 -0.47 -15.28 30.86
N GLY A 555 0.18 -15.19 29.71
CA GLY A 555 -0.45 -15.48 28.43
C GLY A 555 -0.91 -16.92 28.28
N LYS A 556 -0.11 -17.88 28.73
CA LYS A 556 -0.49 -19.31 28.71
C LYS A 556 -1.59 -19.65 29.71
N ASP A 557 -1.65 -18.95 30.84
CA ASP A 557 -2.57 -19.23 31.93
C ASP A 557 -3.92 -18.48 31.79
N GLY A 558 -3.97 -17.46 30.93
CA GLY A 558 -5.14 -16.59 30.73
C GLY A 558 -6.15 -17.10 29.67
N ILE A 559 -5.92 -18.25 29.06
CA ILE A 559 -6.76 -18.78 27.98
C ILE A 559 -8.03 -19.42 28.58
N VAL A 560 -9.19 -19.07 28.00
CA VAL A 560 -10.50 -19.60 28.39
C VAL A 560 -11.18 -20.24 27.19
N GLU A 561 -11.59 -21.49 27.30
CA GLU A 561 -12.34 -22.20 26.26
C GLU A 561 -13.82 -21.77 26.27
N VAL A 562 -14.35 -21.49 25.09
CA VAL A 562 -15.77 -21.20 24.87
C VAL A 562 -16.40 -22.38 24.10
N THR A 563 -17.47 -22.93 24.63
CA THR A 563 -18.15 -24.06 23.99
C THR A 563 -18.83 -23.58 22.70
N VAL A 564 -18.51 -24.20 21.58
CA VAL A 564 -19.20 -23.99 20.30
C VAL A 564 -20.42 -24.92 20.26
N ASP A 565 -21.60 -24.29 20.29
CA ASP A 565 -22.85 -25.04 20.23
C ASP A 565 -23.09 -25.53 18.79
N PRO A 566 -23.23 -26.84 18.53
CA PRO A 566 -23.55 -27.37 17.21
C PRO A 566 -24.80 -26.76 16.57
N ALA A 567 -25.75 -26.30 17.39
CA ALA A 567 -26.97 -25.66 16.91
C ALA A 567 -26.71 -24.32 16.19
N TRP A 568 -25.57 -23.69 16.44
CA TRP A 568 -25.19 -22.46 15.72
C TRP A 568 -25.01 -22.67 14.22
N ALA A 569 -24.77 -23.88 13.75
CA ALA A 569 -24.62 -24.19 12.32
C ALA A 569 -25.84 -23.76 11.49
N GLU A 570 -27.03 -23.74 12.09
CA GLU A 570 -28.28 -23.36 11.43
C GLU A 570 -28.64 -21.88 11.55
N LEU A 571 -27.83 -21.07 12.25
CA LEU A 571 -28.05 -19.63 12.36
C LEU A 571 -27.93 -18.93 11.00
N PRO A 572 -28.81 -17.98 10.69
CA PRO A 572 -28.72 -17.20 9.46
C PRO A 572 -27.47 -16.32 9.48
N PHE A 573 -26.85 -16.14 8.31
CA PHE A 573 -25.76 -15.16 8.18
C PHE A 573 -26.32 -13.74 8.23
N ASP A 574 -25.91 -13.00 9.25
CA ASP A 574 -26.17 -11.59 9.37
C ASP A 574 -25.11 -10.79 8.59
N SER A 575 -25.53 -9.67 8.02
CA SER A 575 -24.56 -8.71 7.47
C SER A 575 -23.78 -8.05 8.62
N THR A 576 -22.47 -8.05 8.52
CA THR A 576 -21.64 -7.28 9.45
C THR A 576 -21.60 -5.79 9.10
N ARG A 577 -22.10 -5.41 7.92
CA ARG A 577 -22.11 -4.03 7.44
C ARG A 577 -23.41 -3.32 7.79
N LYS A 578 -23.29 -2.14 8.41
CA LYS A 578 -24.40 -1.22 8.56
C LYS A 578 -24.49 -0.39 7.26
N LEU A 579 -25.63 -0.50 6.58
CA LEU A 579 -25.89 0.30 5.39
C LEU A 579 -26.19 1.75 5.78
N THR A 580 -25.66 2.69 5.02
CA THR A 580 -25.86 4.13 5.20
C THR A 580 -27.03 4.65 4.36
N GLY A 581 -27.37 3.94 3.27
CA GLY A 581 -28.30 4.36 2.24
C GLY A 581 -27.62 5.17 1.12
N ASP A 582 -26.33 5.44 1.23
CA ASP A 582 -25.52 5.98 0.15
C ASP A 582 -24.95 4.84 -0.70
N GLU A 583 -25.37 4.76 -1.95
CA GLU A 583 -25.03 3.66 -2.85
C GLU A 583 -23.50 3.53 -3.09
N TYR A 584 -22.80 4.66 -3.22
CA TYR A 584 -21.34 4.63 -3.39
C TYR A 584 -20.64 4.12 -2.13
N PHE A 585 -21.08 4.60 -0.95
CA PHE A 585 -20.50 4.13 0.30
C PHE A 585 -20.77 2.64 0.51
N ASP A 586 -22.03 2.23 0.37
CA ASP A 586 -22.46 0.86 0.69
C ASP A 586 -21.89 -0.19 -0.27
N ASN A 587 -21.77 0.12 -1.58
CA ASN A 587 -21.32 -0.83 -2.61
C ASN A 587 -19.82 -0.79 -2.91
N HIS A 588 -19.11 0.29 -2.55
CA HIS A 588 -17.68 0.41 -2.82
C HIS A 588 -16.88 0.62 -1.53
N VAL A 589 -17.14 1.68 -0.77
CA VAL A 589 -16.34 2.04 0.40
C VAL A 589 -16.42 0.96 1.48
N ALA A 590 -17.62 0.55 1.84
CA ALA A 590 -17.83 -0.46 2.88
C ALA A 590 -17.34 -1.85 2.45
N VAL A 591 -17.46 -2.21 1.17
CA VAL A 591 -16.98 -3.48 0.61
C VAL A 591 -15.45 -3.54 0.68
N ILE A 592 -14.76 -2.51 0.17
CA ILE A 592 -13.31 -2.47 0.15
C ILE A 592 -12.75 -2.42 1.57
N ASN A 593 -13.34 -1.59 2.45
CA ASN A 593 -12.96 -1.50 3.87
C ASN A 593 -13.23 -2.81 4.64
N GLY A 594 -14.20 -3.61 4.21
CA GLY A 594 -14.48 -4.95 4.73
C GLY A 594 -13.51 -6.03 4.24
N LEU A 595 -12.51 -5.68 3.42
CA LEU A 595 -11.59 -6.62 2.75
C LEU A 595 -12.27 -7.59 1.78
N GLU A 596 -13.43 -7.22 1.24
CA GLU A 596 -14.18 -8.00 0.26
C GLU A 596 -13.93 -7.54 -1.18
N GLY A 597 -12.99 -6.60 -1.39
CA GLY A 597 -12.56 -6.12 -2.71
C GLY A 597 -11.97 -7.22 -3.62
N TYR A 598 -11.58 -8.38 -3.06
CA TYR A 598 -11.16 -9.52 -3.87
C TYR A 598 -12.27 -10.07 -4.76
N ASP A 599 -13.51 -10.00 -4.30
CA ASP A 599 -14.69 -10.57 -4.96
C ASP A 599 -15.40 -9.52 -5.86
N MET A 600 -14.94 -8.26 -5.86
CA MET A 600 -15.53 -7.21 -6.71
C MET A 600 -15.25 -7.47 -8.19
N PRO A 601 -16.29 -7.39 -9.07
CA PRO A 601 -16.10 -7.53 -10.50
C PRO A 601 -15.49 -6.28 -11.14
N VAL A 602 -14.97 -6.40 -12.35
CA VAL A 602 -14.38 -5.27 -13.11
C VAL A 602 -15.40 -4.16 -13.34
N SER A 603 -16.67 -4.50 -13.57
CA SER A 603 -17.75 -3.52 -13.75
C SER A 603 -17.90 -2.55 -12.58
N ALA A 604 -17.54 -2.94 -11.37
CA ALA A 604 -17.54 -2.06 -10.19
C ALA A 604 -16.57 -0.86 -10.33
N PHE A 605 -15.63 -0.91 -11.29
CA PHE A 605 -14.61 0.11 -11.53
C PHE A 605 -14.78 0.86 -12.86
N THR A 606 -15.90 0.69 -13.53
CA THR A 606 -16.16 1.32 -14.84
C THR A 606 -16.97 2.61 -14.75
N GLY A 607 -17.47 2.97 -13.57
CA GLY A 607 -18.25 4.19 -13.33
C GLY A 607 -17.37 5.46 -13.32
N ASP A 608 -18.04 6.61 -13.37
CA ASP A 608 -17.42 7.93 -13.54
C ASP A 608 -16.35 8.25 -12.48
N PHE A 609 -16.51 7.78 -11.24
CA PHE A 609 -15.56 8.06 -10.16
C PHE A 609 -14.34 7.14 -10.12
N LEU A 610 -14.48 5.88 -10.50
CA LEU A 610 -13.44 4.88 -10.24
C LEU A 610 -12.57 4.57 -11.45
N LEU A 611 -13.04 4.90 -12.67
CA LEU A 611 -12.31 4.60 -13.90
C LEU A 611 -11.00 5.39 -13.99
N ASP A 612 -11.03 6.67 -13.64
CA ASP A 612 -9.88 7.57 -13.64
C ASP A 612 -9.12 7.62 -12.29
N GLY A 613 -9.61 6.90 -11.28
CA GLY A 613 -9.04 6.88 -9.94
C GLY A 613 -9.63 7.90 -8.98
N SER A 614 -10.62 8.70 -9.39
CA SER A 614 -11.31 9.65 -8.52
C SER A 614 -12.05 8.93 -7.40
N ILE A 615 -12.03 9.50 -6.20
CA ILE A 615 -12.81 9.06 -5.04
C ILE A 615 -13.64 10.23 -4.51
N ARG A 616 -14.83 9.93 -4.02
CA ARG A 616 -15.78 10.95 -3.59
C ARG A 616 -15.46 11.43 -2.18
N ASN A 617 -15.55 12.74 -1.92
CA ASN A 617 -15.46 13.32 -0.58
C ASN A 617 -16.63 12.88 0.30
N ASN A 618 -16.64 13.23 1.59
CA ASN A 618 -17.66 12.93 2.60
C ASN A 618 -17.78 11.45 3.01
N VAL A 619 -16.74 10.64 2.83
CA VAL A 619 -16.80 9.19 3.13
C VAL A 619 -16.17 8.82 4.48
N ALA A 620 -15.10 9.49 4.90
CA ALA A 620 -14.29 9.06 6.05
C ALA A 620 -15.06 9.08 7.39
N PHE A 621 -15.97 10.03 7.58
CA PHE A 621 -16.78 10.12 8.79
C PHE A 621 -17.75 8.94 8.95
N GLU A 622 -18.26 8.42 7.82
CA GLU A 622 -19.21 7.31 7.79
C GLU A 622 -18.57 5.95 8.08
N GLU A 623 -17.23 5.85 7.96
CA GLU A 623 -16.51 4.60 8.19
C GLU A 623 -16.63 4.09 9.63
N LYS A 624 -16.78 4.99 10.60
CA LYS A 624 -16.93 4.64 12.03
C LYS A 624 -15.94 3.54 12.45
N ARG A 625 -14.64 3.84 12.30
CA ARG A 625 -13.55 2.81 12.38
C ARG A 625 -13.49 2.09 13.72
N THR A 626 -13.87 2.73 14.82
CA THR A 626 -13.99 2.18 16.19
C THR A 626 -12.71 1.44 16.62
N ILE A 627 -11.58 2.13 16.52
CA ILE A 627 -10.25 1.57 16.79
C ILE A 627 -9.67 1.95 18.14
N ALA A 628 -10.25 2.97 18.78
CA ALA A 628 -9.78 3.43 20.08
C ALA A 628 -10.22 2.45 21.19
N VAL A 629 -9.35 2.23 22.17
CA VAL A 629 -9.69 1.54 23.42
C VAL A 629 -10.29 2.53 24.41
N GLN A 630 -9.77 3.77 24.42
CA GLN A 630 -10.25 4.87 25.27
C GLN A 630 -10.47 6.11 24.43
N VAL A 631 -11.47 6.89 24.81
CA VAL A 631 -11.86 8.15 24.16
C VAL A 631 -12.03 9.26 25.21
N PRO A 632 -11.85 10.55 24.84
CA PRO A 632 -12.03 11.64 25.80
C PRO A 632 -13.51 11.84 26.15
N THR A 633 -13.79 12.01 27.45
CA THR A 633 -15.08 12.52 27.96
C THR A 633 -14.90 13.95 28.43
N TRP A 634 -15.95 14.77 28.28
CA TRP A 634 -15.92 16.19 28.59
C TRP A 634 -16.56 16.51 29.94
N HIS A 635 -15.85 17.27 30.78
CA HIS A 635 -16.25 17.80 32.06
C HIS A 635 -16.52 19.31 31.93
N PRO A 636 -17.78 19.72 31.71
CA PRO A 636 -18.12 21.10 31.38
C PRO A 636 -17.74 22.11 32.48
N GLU A 637 -17.77 21.72 33.74
CA GLU A 637 -17.42 22.54 34.90
C GLU A 637 -15.96 23.01 34.91
N ASN A 638 -15.07 22.24 34.27
CA ASN A 638 -13.65 22.52 34.17
C ASN A 638 -13.26 23.17 32.82
N CYS A 639 -14.23 23.34 31.90
CA CYS A 639 -13.95 23.85 30.57
C CYS A 639 -13.91 25.38 30.53
N ILE A 640 -12.81 25.95 30.03
CA ILE A 640 -12.61 27.39 29.81
C ILE A 640 -12.93 27.84 28.36
N GLN A 641 -13.43 26.94 27.52
CA GLN A 641 -13.83 27.21 26.13
C GLN A 641 -12.70 27.78 25.26
N CYS A 642 -11.46 27.30 25.44
CA CYS A 642 -10.28 27.80 24.71
C CYS A 642 -10.11 27.22 23.30
N GLY A 643 -10.77 26.07 22.97
CA GLY A 643 -10.65 25.42 21.66
C GLY A 643 -9.38 24.57 21.43
N ILE A 644 -8.43 24.54 22.38
CA ILE A 644 -7.14 23.84 22.20
C ILE A 644 -7.34 22.34 21.91
N CYS A 645 -8.29 21.68 22.57
CA CYS A 645 -8.56 20.26 22.35
C CYS A 645 -8.97 19.94 20.90
N SER A 646 -9.73 20.81 20.26
CA SER A 646 -10.09 20.71 18.85
C SER A 646 -8.89 21.09 17.96
N PHE A 647 -8.16 22.14 18.32
CA PHE A 647 -7.01 22.64 17.57
C PHE A 647 -5.94 21.56 17.39
N VAL A 648 -5.56 20.84 18.45
CA VAL A 648 -4.52 19.79 18.40
C VAL A 648 -5.02 18.44 17.90
N CYS A 649 -6.34 18.26 17.68
CA CYS A 649 -6.87 16.98 17.24
C CYS A 649 -6.45 16.66 15.80
N PRO A 650 -5.72 15.55 15.56
CA PRO A 650 -5.23 15.20 14.22
C PRO A 650 -6.34 14.73 13.27
N HIS A 651 -7.50 14.37 13.80
CA HIS A 651 -8.58 13.76 13.03
C HIS A 651 -9.89 14.56 13.05
N ALA A 652 -9.89 15.77 13.64
CA ALA A 652 -11.08 16.61 13.78
C ALA A 652 -12.28 15.91 14.44
N THR A 653 -12.04 14.93 15.32
CA THR A 653 -13.07 14.12 15.99
C THR A 653 -13.58 14.70 17.29
N ILE A 654 -13.02 15.81 17.75
CA ILE A 654 -13.47 16.60 18.90
C ILE A 654 -13.63 18.05 18.47
N ARG A 655 -14.83 18.62 18.60
CA ARG A 655 -15.17 19.96 18.12
C ARG A 655 -15.97 20.77 19.14
N PRO A 656 -15.79 22.10 19.18
CA PRO A 656 -16.67 23.00 19.91
C PRO A 656 -17.91 23.33 19.09
N PHE A 657 -19.07 23.46 19.78
CA PHE A 657 -20.30 23.87 19.13
C PHE A 657 -20.92 25.03 19.92
N LEU A 658 -21.42 26.02 19.19
CA LEU A 658 -22.33 27.05 19.68
C LEU A 658 -23.74 26.66 19.26
N LEU A 659 -24.68 26.58 20.22
CA LEU A 659 -26.01 26.04 19.99
C LEU A 659 -27.05 27.04 20.45
N THR A 660 -28.13 27.17 19.70
CA THR A 660 -29.36 27.84 20.14
C THR A 660 -30.17 26.91 21.04
N ASP A 661 -31.15 27.46 21.79
CA ASP A 661 -32.04 26.62 22.59
C ASP A 661 -32.88 25.67 21.72
N GLU A 662 -33.23 26.08 20.48
CA GLU A 662 -33.92 25.25 19.51
C GLU A 662 -33.06 24.07 19.02
N GLU A 663 -31.80 24.31 18.69
CA GLU A 663 -30.85 23.25 18.29
C GLU A 663 -30.60 22.26 19.41
N VAL A 664 -30.60 22.72 20.69
CA VAL A 664 -30.51 21.81 21.84
C VAL A 664 -31.77 20.96 21.98
N ALA A 665 -32.97 21.57 21.78
CA ALA A 665 -34.25 20.87 21.88
C ALA A 665 -34.48 19.84 20.76
N ASN A 666 -33.90 20.05 19.56
CA ASN A 666 -34.06 19.15 18.41
C ASN A 666 -33.05 17.99 18.42
N ALA A 667 -32.15 17.93 19.39
CA ALA A 667 -31.15 16.87 19.45
C ALA A 667 -31.77 15.47 19.69
N PRO A 668 -31.19 14.39 19.21
CA PRO A 668 -31.76 13.05 19.31
C PRO A 668 -31.72 12.48 20.72
N MET A 669 -31.05 13.15 21.68
CA MET A 669 -30.94 12.76 23.08
C MET A 669 -30.61 13.95 23.97
N GLU A 670 -30.90 13.83 25.25
CA GLU A 670 -30.49 14.82 26.25
C GLU A 670 -28.96 14.84 26.42
N PHE A 671 -28.38 16.02 26.53
CA PHE A 671 -26.94 16.21 26.71
C PHE A 671 -26.60 17.48 27.49
N LYS A 672 -25.43 17.50 28.10
CA LYS A 672 -24.94 18.63 28.89
C LYS A 672 -24.43 19.76 28.00
N THR A 673 -24.83 20.99 28.31
CA THR A 673 -24.30 22.24 27.75
C THR A 673 -23.95 23.22 28.87
N VAL A 674 -23.16 24.23 28.58
CA VAL A 674 -22.90 25.39 29.47
C VAL A 674 -23.15 26.68 28.69
N PRO A 675 -23.37 27.82 29.35
CA PRO A 675 -23.42 29.10 28.68
C PRO A 675 -22.16 29.38 27.88
N ALA A 676 -22.30 29.88 26.66
CA ALA A 676 -21.17 30.25 25.83
C ALA A 676 -20.46 31.50 26.42
N MET A 677 -19.12 31.55 26.31
CA MET A 677 -18.28 32.65 26.79
C MET A 677 -17.72 33.45 25.61
N GLY A 678 -18.09 34.71 25.52
CA GLY A 678 -17.66 35.67 24.51
C GLY A 678 -18.68 36.75 24.21
N LYS A 679 -18.30 37.78 23.51
CA LYS A 679 -19.16 38.86 23.08
C LYS A 679 -20.04 38.40 21.93
N GLY A 680 -21.36 38.64 22.03
CA GLY A 680 -22.33 38.29 20.98
C GLY A 680 -22.89 36.88 21.08
N VAL A 681 -22.38 36.03 22.00
CA VAL A 681 -22.83 34.65 22.23
C VAL A 681 -23.52 34.44 23.57
N GLU A 682 -23.94 35.51 24.22
CA GLU A 682 -24.51 35.50 25.60
C GLU A 682 -25.77 34.65 25.72
N ASN A 683 -26.52 34.50 24.62
CA ASN A 683 -27.76 33.70 24.55
C ASN A 683 -27.51 32.30 23.95
N MET A 684 -26.28 31.91 23.78
CA MET A 684 -25.94 30.59 23.20
C MET A 684 -25.46 29.62 24.24
N LYS A 685 -25.62 28.35 23.93
CA LYS A 685 -25.04 27.21 24.68
C LYS A 685 -23.74 26.76 24.01
N TYR A 686 -22.83 26.30 24.86
CA TYR A 686 -21.53 25.75 24.40
C TYR A 686 -21.40 24.27 24.75
N ARG A 687 -20.83 23.50 23.83
CA ARG A 687 -20.49 22.10 24.05
C ARG A 687 -19.19 21.72 23.32
N ILE A 688 -18.42 20.85 23.94
CA ILE A 688 -17.42 20.03 23.27
C ILE A 688 -18.03 18.66 22.98
N GLN A 689 -18.07 18.26 21.72
CA GLN A 689 -18.53 16.93 21.32
C GLN A 689 -17.39 16.14 20.68
N VAL A 690 -17.33 14.86 21.03
CA VAL A 690 -16.46 13.85 20.44
C VAL A 690 -17.32 12.89 19.63
N THR A 691 -16.80 12.40 18.47
CA THR A 691 -17.33 11.21 17.80
C THR A 691 -16.48 10.01 18.23
N PRO A 692 -16.95 9.19 19.20
CA PRO A 692 -16.16 8.09 19.76
C PRO A 692 -15.72 7.06 18.72
N ALA A 693 -16.60 6.70 17.80
CA ALA A 693 -16.32 5.72 16.76
C ALA A 693 -15.26 6.16 15.73
N ASN A 694 -15.04 7.48 15.56
CA ASN A 694 -14.03 8.04 14.69
C ASN A 694 -12.76 8.47 15.43
N CYS A 695 -12.79 8.55 16.76
CA CYS A 695 -11.64 8.89 17.59
C CYS A 695 -10.58 7.76 17.53
N VAL A 696 -9.31 8.13 17.41
CA VAL A 696 -8.20 7.15 17.41
C VAL A 696 -7.56 6.93 18.78
N GLY A 697 -8.08 7.59 19.83
CA GLY A 697 -7.64 7.39 21.21
C GLY A 697 -6.23 7.88 21.52
N CYS A 698 -5.69 8.84 20.78
CA CYS A 698 -4.30 9.31 20.96
C CYS A 698 -4.05 10.08 22.26
N GLY A 699 -5.10 10.68 22.88
CA GLY A 699 -5.01 11.39 24.16
C GLY A 699 -4.46 12.81 24.09
N LEU A 700 -4.05 13.34 22.93
CA LEU A 700 -3.45 14.68 22.81
C LEU A 700 -4.38 15.78 23.35
N CYS A 701 -5.66 15.72 23.07
CA CYS A 701 -6.66 16.67 23.56
C CYS A 701 -6.73 16.72 25.10
N VAL A 702 -6.48 15.60 25.78
CA VAL A 702 -6.43 15.53 27.25
C VAL A 702 -5.10 16.07 27.75
N VAL A 703 -3.98 15.73 27.10
CA VAL A 703 -2.65 16.22 27.48
C VAL A 703 -2.59 17.74 27.40
N GLU A 704 -3.05 18.33 26.29
CA GLU A 704 -3.01 19.77 26.03
C GLU A 704 -4.13 20.56 26.71
N CYS A 705 -5.11 19.91 27.34
CA CYS A 705 -6.19 20.61 28.00
C CYS A 705 -5.68 21.38 29.22
N PRO A 706 -5.77 22.75 29.25
CA PRO A 706 -5.33 23.52 30.40
C PRO A 706 -6.30 23.40 31.58
N GLY A 707 -7.59 23.18 31.31
CA GLY A 707 -8.64 23.12 32.29
C GLY A 707 -8.81 24.41 33.12
N LYS A 708 -9.64 24.35 34.19
CA LYS A 708 -9.88 25.44 35.11
C LYS A 708 -9.11 25.20 36.41
N ALA A 709 -8.24 26.11 36.75
CA ALA A 709 -7.40 26.04 37.96
C ALA A 709 -6.61 24.72 38.07
N GLY A 710 -6.11 24.18 36.94
CA GLY A 710 -5.35 22.95 36.88
C GLY A 710 -6.18 21.66 36.79
N ASN A 711 -7.51 21.74 36.91
CA ASN A 711 -8.40 20.60 36.71
C ASN A 711 -8.76 20.48 35.24
N LYS A 712 -8.35 19.41 34.59
CA LYS A 712 -8.62 19.18 33.18
C LYS A 712 -10.12 19.03 32.90
N ALA A 713 -10.54 19.55 31.72
CA ALA A 713 -11.90 19.43 31.24
C ALA A 713 -12.12 18.16 30.43
N LEU A 714 -11.09 17.36 30.23
CA LEU A 714 -11.11 16.11 29.47
C LEU A 714 -10.40 15.00 30.23
N GLU A 715 -10.96 13.80 30.15
CA GLU A 715 -10.46 12.57 30.75
C GLU A 715 -10.63 11.42 29.76
N MET A 716 -9.68 10.49 29.67
CA MET A 716 -9.80 9.28 28.85
C MET A 716 -10.60 8.22 29.60
N VAL A 717 -11.65 7.72 28.97
CA VAL A 717 -12.52 6.65 29.51
C VAL A 717 -12.66 5.52 28.49
N ASP A 718 -13.13 4.35 28.89
CA ASP A 718 -13.38 3.24 27.98
C ASP A 718 -14.35 3.65 26.86
N ILE A 719 -14.06 3.26 25.62
CA ILE A 719 -14.89 3.62 24.47
C ILE A 719 -16.31 3.09 24.60
N ASN A 720 -16.49 1.90 25.17
CA ASN A 720 -17.81 1.28 25.33
C ASN A 720 -18.77 2.10 26.21
N GLU A 721 -18.23 2.94 27.11
CA GLU A 721 -19.02 3.88 27.90
C GLU A 721 -19.53 5.09 27.12
N LYS A 722 -19.06 5.29 25.88
CA LYS A 722 -19.31 6.50 25.08
C LYS A 722 -19.85 6.26 23.68
N LEU A 723 -19.95 5.03 23.21
CA LEU A 723 -20.53 4.73 21.90
C LEU A 723 -22.00 5.18 21.77
N ASP A 724 -22.72 5.28 22.88
CA ASP A 724 -24.06 5.84 22.94
C ASP A 724 -24.16 7.31 22.52
N GLN A 725 -23.01 8.03 22.46
CA GLN A 725 -22.95 9.44 22.03
C GLN A 725 -22.87 9.60 20.50
N GLU A 726 -22.73 8.51 19.72
CA GLU A 726 -22.65 8.61 18.25
C GLU A 726 -23.85 9.29 17.59
N PRO A 727 -25.13 9.02 17.98
CA PRO A 727 -26.26 9.74 17.40
C PRO A 727 -26.20 11.26 17.65
N LEU A 728 -25.69 11.68 18.81
CA LEU A 728 -25.49 13.09 19.11
C LEU A 728 -24.32 13.68 18.29
N ALA A 729 -23.24 12.92 18.12
CA ALA A 729 -22.14 13.33 17.28
C ALA A 729 -22.60 13.51 15.83
N ASP A 730 -23.35 12.56 15.27
CA ASP A 730 -23.91 12.66 13.93
C ASP A 730 -24.79 13.92 13.77
N TYR A 731 -25.63 14.21 14.75
CA TYR A 731 -26.48 15.41 14.75
C TYR A 731 -25.63 16.69 14.75
N LEU A 732 -24.70 16.83 15.71
CA LEU A 732 -23.91 18.04 15.88
C LEU A 732 -22.93 18.29 14.73
N PHE A 733 -22.29 17.23 14.20
CA PHE A 733 -21.27 17.36 13.15
C PHE A 733 -21.85 17.57 11.76
N LYS A 734 -23.08 17.03 11.48
CA LYS A 734 -23.66 17.05 10.13
C LYS A 734 -24.80 18.05 9.97
N GLN A 735 -25.55 18.36 11.05
CA GLN A 735 -26.79 19.12 10.94
C GLN A 735 -26.71 20.54 11.53
N ILE A 736 -25.74 20.78 12.41
CA ILE A 736 -25.56 22.11 13.02
C ILE A 736 -24.65 22.97 12.16
N ASP A 737 -25.14 24.15 11.79
CA ASP A 737 -24.34 25.12 11.02
C ASP A 737 -23.20 25.70 11.86
N TYR A 738 -22.04 25.89 11.22
CA TYR A 738 -20.90 26.55 11.81
C TYR A 738 -21.16 28.05 11.99
N LYS A 739 -21.04 28.53 13.21
CA LYS A 739 -21.30 29.94 13.60
C LYS A 739 -19.96 30.69 13.63
N THR A 740 -19.50 31.14 12.46
CA THR A 740 -18.13 31.62 12.20
C THR A 740 -17.94 33.10 12.50
N GLU A 741 -19.04 33.85 12.70
CA GLU A 741 -19.06 35.32 12.81
C GLU A 741 -18.69 35.86 14.18
N PHE A 742 -18.68 35.01 15.23
CA PHE A 742 -18.52 35.46 16.60
C PHE A 742 -17.12 35.62 17.11
N PHE A 743 -16.18 34.88 16.53
CA PHE A 743 -14.77 34.88 16.96
C PHE A 743 -13.83 35.11 15.79
N PRO A 744 -12.74 35.89 16.00
CA PRO A 744 -11.75 36.13 14.94
C PRO A 744 -11.11 34.80 14.49
N LYS A 745 -11.18 34.52 13.19
CA LYS A 745 -10.68 33.28 12.59
C LYS A 745 -9.17 33.07 12.66
N ASP A 746 -8.43 34.12 12.91
CA ASP A 746 -6.98 34.15 13.10
C ASP A 746 -6.53 33.81 14.55
N THR A 747 -7.45 33.43 15.40
CA THR A 747 -7.20 32.97 16.77
C THR A 747 -7.41 31.45 16.89
N VAL A 748 -6.71 30.82 17.85
CA VAL A 748 -6.91 29.39 18.16
C VAL A 748 -8.39 29.08 18.42
N LYS A 749 -9.06 29.88 19.22
CA LYS A 749 -10.48 29.67 19.52
C LYS A 749 -11.35 29.85 18.28
N GLY A 750 -11.17 30.95 17.54
CA GLY A 750 -12.02 31.31 16.41
C GLY A 750 -11.86 30.35 15.24
N SER A 751 -10.64 29.91 14.92
CA SER A 751 -10.38 28.95 13.84
C SER A 751 -11.12 27.61 14.06
N GLN A 752 -11.39 27.23 15.30
CA GLN A 752 -12.06 25.96 15.61
C GLN A 752 -13.60 26.01 15.49
N PHE A 753 -14.17 27.20 15.25
CA PHE A 753 -15.58 27.35 14.85
C PHE A 753 -15.75 27.38 13.32
N LEU A 754 -14.64 27.30 12.55
CA LEU A 754 -14.69 27.09 11.11
C LEU A 754 -14.90 25.61 10.80
N MET A 755 -15.59 25.32 9.70
CA MET A 755 -15.74 23.96 9.21
C MET A 755 -14.37 23.37 8.85
N PRO A 756 -13.97 22.21 9.39
CA PRO A 756 -12.81 21.49 8.88
C PRO A 756 -13.20 20.76 7.59
N TYR A 757 -12.57 21.13 6.48
CA TYR A 757 -12.71 20.38 5.22
C TYR A 757 -11.79 19.14 5.15
N PHE A 758 -11.19 18.79 6.28
CA PHE A 758 -10.31 17.65 6.47
C PHE A 758 -10.62 16.98 7.82
N GLU A 759 -11.10 15.74 7.79
CA GLU A 759 -11.49 15.00 8.99
C GLU A 759 -11.29 13.50 8.86
N VAL A 760 -11.14 12.80 9.98
CA VAL A 760 -11.06 11.33 10.07
C VAL A 760 -10.08 10.73 9.04
N SER A 761 -8.88 11.32 8.96
CA SER A 761 -7.85 10.85 8.02
C SER A 761 -7.29 9.46 8.36
N GLY A 762 -6.56 8.85 7.42
CA GLY A 762 -5.82 7.60 7.64
C GLY A 762 -4.50 7.76 8.40
N ALA A 763 -4.21 8.95 8.98
CA ALA A 763 -2.96 9.24 9.67
C ALA A 763 -2.81 8.49 10.99
N CYS A 764 -1.57 8.40 11.50
CA CYS A 764 -1.26 7.78 12.79
C CYS A 764 -2.01 8.44 13.96
N PRO A 765 -2.31 7.71 15.05
CA PRO A 765 -2.77 8.32 16.29
C PRO A 765 -1.71 9.32 16.81
N GLY A 766 -2.12 10.58 16.98
CA GLY A 766 -1.20 11.63 17.41
C GLY A 766 -0.29 12.21 16.32
N CYS A 767 -0.66 12.05 15.04
CA CYS A 767 0.07 12.63 13.91
C CYS A 767 0.34 14.12 14.11
N GLY A 768 1.60 14.55 13.87
CA GLY A 768 2.01 15.94 13.99
C GLY A 768 1.71 16.80 12.76
N GLU A 769 1.44 16.19 11.60
CA GLU A 769 1.19 16.89 10.33
C GLU A 769 -0.27 17.30 10.15
N THR A 770 -1.20 16.39 10.45
CA THR A 770 -2.62 16.57 10.14
C THR A 770 -3.32 17.72 10.87
N PRO A 771 -2.90 18.18 12.08
CA PRO A 771 -3.45 19.40 12.68
C PRO A 771 -3.20 20.64 11.83
N TYR A 772 -2.05 20.73 11.16
CA TYR A 772 -1.74 21.84 10.22
C TYR A 772 -2.59 21.74 8.96
N TYR A 773 -2.71 20.55 8.38
CA TYR A 773 -3.55 20.33 7.20
C TYR A 773 -5.01 20.67 7.49
N LYS A 774 -5.52 20.24 8.65
CA LYS A 774 -6.86 20.60 9.14
C LYS A 774 -7.02 22.10 9.25
N LEU A 775 -6.08 22.81 9.91
CA LEU A 775 -6.16 24.26 10.10
C LEU A 775 -6.16 25.00 8.76
N VAL A 776 -5.29 24.63 7.84
CA VAL A 776 -5.26 25.20 6.48
C VAL A 776 -6.58 24.94 5.77
N SER A 777 -7.14 23.75 5.89
CA SER A 777 -8.45 23.42 5.32
C SER A 777 -9.60 24.23 5.96
N GLN A 778 -9.53 24.53 7.26
CA GLN A 778 -10.50 25.38 7.94
C GLN A 778 -10.46 26.83 7.41
N LEU A 779 -9.27 27.34 7.08
CA LEU A 779 -9.08 28.71 6.62
C LEU A 779 -9.34 28.90 5.12
N PHE A 780 -9.03 27.90 4.30
CA PHE A 780 -9.00 28.01 2.83
C PHE A 780 -9.72 26.88 2.09
N GLY A 781 -10.18 25.84 2.77
CA GLY A 781 -10.62 24.55 2.18
C GLY A 781 -11.67 24.67 1.10
N ARG A 782 -12.54 25.64 1.18
CA ARG A 782 -13.58 25.89 0.19
C ARG A 782 -13.04 26.20 -1.21
N ASP A 783 -11.88 26.84 -1.26
CA ASP A 783 -11.25 27.32 -2.50
C ASP A 783 -9.94 26.60 -2.84
N MET A 784 -9.58 25.57 -2.06
CA MET A 784 -8.28 24.89 -2.23
C MET A 784 -8.26 23.94 -3.42
N LEU A 785 -7.29 24.15 -4.30
CA LEU A 785 -6.85 23.17 -5.29
C LEU A 785 -5.43 22.72 -4.90
N VAL A 786 -5.27 21.43 -4.63
CA VAL A 786 -4.07 20.88 -3.99
C VAL A 786 -3.33 19.93 -4.92
N ALA A 787 -2.05 20.21 -5.14
CA ALA A 787 -1.04 19.28 -5.64
C ALA A 787 -0.28 18.70 -4.45
N ASN A 788 -0.36 17.40 -4.20
CA ASN A 788 0.26 16.75 -3.05
C ASN A 788 1.31 15.74 -3.47
N ALA A 789 2.52 15.85 -2.92
CA ALA A 789 3.59 14.90 -3.16
C ALA A 789 3.26 13.51 -2.58
N THR A 790 3.80 12.46 -3.19
CA THR A 790 3.78 11.12 -2.60
C THR A 790 4.53 11.10 -1.26
N GLY A 791 4.00 10.36 -0.29
CA GLY A 791 4.53 10.29 1.08
C GLY A 791 3.40 10.15 2.09
N CYS A 792 3.67 10.47 3.38
CA CYS A 792 2.66 10.36 4.43
C CYS A 792 1.41 11.20 4.12
N SER A 793 1.58 12.44 3.65
CA SER A 793 0.47 13.34 3.34
C SER A 793 -0.43 12.78 2.22
N MET A 794 0.13 12.14 1.19
CA MET A 794 -0.66 11.46 0.18
C MET A 794 -1.44 10.27 0.77
N ILE A 795 -0.78 9.43 1.57
CA ILE A 795 -1.41 8.24 2.14
C ILE A 795 -2.57 8.58 3.07
N TYR A 796 -2.44 9.61 3.94
CA TYR A 796 -3.54 9.96 4.83
C TYR A 796 -4.63 10.82 4.16
N CYS A 797 -4.32 11.50 3.05
CA CYS A 797 -5.29 12.24 2.25
C CYS A 797 -6.07 11.35 1.28
N SER A 798 -5.46 10.26 0.79
CA SER A 798 -6.12 9.40 -0.19
C SER A 798 -5.62 7.96 -0.09
N SER A 799 -6.29 7.17 0.72
CA SER A 799 -6.14 5.71 0.76
C SER A 799 -7.44 5.08 0.27
N THR A 800 -7.51 4.85 -1.04
CA THR A 800 -8.74 4.35 -1.69
C THR A 800 -9.36 3.19 -0.89
N PRO A 801 -10.66 3.23 -0.59
CA PRO A 801 -11.70 4.12 -1.13
C PRO A 801 -11.97 5.39 -0.31
N SER A 802 -11.15 5.72 0.67
CA SER A 802 -11.42 6.76 1.66
C SER A 802 -10.56 7.99 1.42
N THR A 803 -11.17 9.16 1.61
CA THR A 803 -10.50 10.46 1.69
C THR A 803 -10.99 11.24 2.90
N PRO A 804 -10.14 12.02 3.58
CA PRO A 804 -10.54 12.86 4.71
C PRO A 804 -11.26 14.15 4.29
N PHE A 805 -11.32 14.43 2.98
CA PHE A 805 -11.91 15.68 2.51
C PHE A 805 -13.43 15.67 2.57
N VAL A 806 -13.97 16.83 2.93
CA VAL A 806 -15.39 17.05 3.16
C VAL A 806 -15.86 18.23 2.34
N ASN A 807 -17.06 18.14 1.78
CA ASN A 807 -17.71 19.24 1.10
C ASN A 807 -18.72 19.91 2.07
N ASP A 808 -18.90 21.21 1.91
CA ASP A 808 -19.92 21.95 2.63
C ASP A 808 -21.34 21.66 2.06
N LYS A 809 -22.35 22.29 2.61
CA LYS A 809 -23.74 22.13 2.17
C LYS A 809 -24.02 22.60 0.75
N ASN A 810 -23.13 23.38 0.15
CA ASN A 810 -23.20 23.82 -1.24
C ASN A 810 -22.47 22.85 -2.20
N GLY A 811 -21.85 21.82 -1.68
CA GLY A 811 -21.04 20.87 -2.44
C GLY A 811 -19.60 21.34 -2.72
N GLU A 812 -19.19 22.47 -2.13
CA GLU A 812 -17.86 23.05 -2.29
C GLU A 812 -16.87 22.49 -1.25
N GLY A 813 -15.60 22.29 -1.64
CA GLY A 813 -14.58 21.74 -0.75
C GLY A 813 -13.24 21.58 -1.44
N VAL A 814 -12.30 20.92 -0.78
CA VAL A 814 -10.96 20.70 -1.30
C VAL A 814 -11.00 19.80 -2.54
N ALA A 815 -10.39 20.28 -3.63
CA ALA A 815 -10.03 19.46 -4.78
C ALA A 815 -8.55 19.08 -4.66
N TRP A 816 -8.24 17.81 -4.67
CA TRP A 816 -6.92 17.30 -4.35
C TRP A 816 -6.48 16.24 -5.37
N ALA A 817 -5.21 16.33 -5.78
CA ALA A 817 -4.59 15.32 -6.62
C ALA A 817 -3.14 15.07 -6.22
N ASN A 818 -2.67 13.85 -6.48
CA ASN A 818 -1.27 13.43 -6.38
C ASN A 818 -0.78 13.07 -7.78
N SER A 819 0.43 13.53 -8.13
CA SER A 819 1.16 13.04 -9.30
C SER A 819 2.19 12.01 -8.85
N LEU A 820 3.45 12.40 -8.74
CA LEU A 820 4.55 11.56 -8.30
C LEU A 820 5.25 12.19 -7.09
N PHE A 821 6.31 11.56 -6.62
CA PHE A 821 7.11 12.09 -5.53
C PHE A 821 8.03 13.22 -5.99
N GLU A 822 8.61 13.04 -7.16
CA GLU A 822 9.64 13.91 -7.75
C GLU A 822 9.10 15.15 -8.45
N ASP A 823 7.89 15.14 -9.02
CA ASP A 823 7.36 16.17 -9.91
C ASP A 823 6.29 17.10 -9.29
N ASN A 824 6.05 16.97 -7.98
CA ASN A 824 4.90 17.62 -7.35
C ASN A 824 4.92 19.15 -7.45
N ALA A 825 6.09 19.77 -7.42
CA ALA A 825 6.21 21.22 -7.57
C ALA A 825 5.74 21.66 -8.96
N GLU A 826 6.23 21.00 -10.00
CA GLU A 826 5.88 21.27 -11.40
C GLU A 826 4.42 20.90 -11.70
N PHE A 827 3.89 19.88 -11.06
CA PHE A 827 2.47 19.53 -11.16
C PHE A 827 1.59 20.66 -10.63
N GLY A 828 1.89 21.19 -9.45
CA GLY A 828 1.21 22.35 -8.89
C GLY A 828 1.41 23.63 -9.70
N TYR A 829 2.60 23.81 -10.27
CA TYR A 829 2.90 24.89 -11.21
C TYR A 829 1.99 24.83 -12.44
N GLY A 830 1.83 23.64 -13.02
CA GLY A 830 0.90 23.42 -14.14
C GLY A 830 -0.54 23.75 -13.78
N MET A 831 -1.00 23.42 -12.57
CA MET A 831 -2.32 23.82 -12.07
C MET A 831 -2.46 25.34 -11.99
N ALA A 832 -1.45 26.03 -11.46
CA ALA A 832 -1.46 27.50 -11.35
C ALA A 832 -1.49 28.17 -12.74
N LEU A 833 -0.69 27.71 -13.69
CA LEU A 833 -0.71 28.21 -15.07
C LEU A 833 -2.09 28.04 -15.71
N SER A 834 -2.73 26.89 -15.45
CA SER A 834 -4.10 26.63 -15.96
C SER A 834 -5.11 27.62 -15.37
N GLN A 835 -5.05 27.89 -14.07
CA GLN A 835 -5.96 28.85 -13.44
C GLN A 835 -5.72 30.27 -13.95
N ASN A 836 -4.47 30.73 -13.99
CA ASN A 836 -4.13 32.04 -14.53
C ASN A 836 -4.64 32.21 -15.98
N TYR A 837 -4.52 31.19 -16.81
CA TYR A 837 -5.06 31.21 -18.19
C TYR A 837 -6.58 31.33 -18.21
N LYS A 838 -7.30 30.58 -17.37
CA LYS A 838 -8.76 30.63 -17.28
C LYS A 838 -9.23 32.01 -16.80
N GLU A 839 -8.63 32.54 -15.76
CA GLU A 839 -8.94 33.86 -15.22
C GLU A 839 -8.69 34.97 -16.25
N ALA A 840 -7.54 34.94 -16.91
CA ALA A 840 -7.21 35.90 -17.98
C ALA A 840 -8.19 35.81 -19.17
N ARG A 841 -8.64 34.59 -19.54
CA ARG A 841 -9.65 34.38 -20.56
C ARG A 841 -11.00 34.97 -20.15
N ILE A 842 -11.45 34.72 -18.95
CA ILE A 842 -12.71 35.24 -18.38
C ILE A 842 -12.68 36.79 -18.41
N LEU A 843 -11.62 37.40 -17.85
CA LEU A 843 -11.45 38.85 -17.84
C LEU A 843 -11.45 39.40 -19.24
N LYS A 844 -10.74 38.78 -20.17
CA LYS A 844 -10.67 39.24 -21.57
C LYS A 844 -12.05 39.17 -22.26
N ILE A 845 -12.85 38.11 -22.03
CA ILE A 845 -14.21 38.04 -22.59
C ILE A 845 -15.07 39.16 -22.05
N MET A 846 -14.96 39.48 -20.75
CA MET A 846 -15.72 40.56 -20.15
C MET A 846 -15.27 41.95 -20.71
N GLU A 847 -13.97 42.20 -20.77
CA GLU A 847 -13.40 43.43 -21.29
C GLU A 847 -13.74 43.68 -22.77
N ASP A 848 -13.53 42.69 -23.63
CA ASP A 848 -13.76 42.77 -25.09
C ASP A 848 -15.26 42.99 -25.42
N ASN A 849 -16.18 42.57 -24.56
CA ASN A 849 -17.62 42.67 -24.81
C ASN A 849 -18.31 43.74 -23.91
N MET A 850 -17.56 44.49 -23.11
CA MET A 850 -18.08 45.46 -22.14
C MET A 850 -19.05 46.47 -22.79
N GLU A 851 -18.82 46.90 -24.03
CA GLU A 851 -19.62 47.87 -24.73
C GLU A 851 -20.75 47.28 -25.60
N THR A 852 -20.82 45.93 -25.68
CA THR A 852 -21.73 45.25 -26.57
C THR A 852 -22.83 44.47 -25.80
N VAL A 853 -22.60 44.18 -24.51
CA VAL A 853 -23.57 43.47 -23.67
C VAL A 853 -24.65 44.37 -23.12
N GLU A 854 -25.71 43.79 -22.59
CA GLU A 854 -26.83 44.43 -21.93
C GLU A 854 -26.33 45.25 -20.70
N PRO A 855 -26.98 46.40 -20.37
CA PRO A 855 -26.50 47.29 -19.29
C PRO A 855 -26.32 46.61 -17.93
N GLU A 856 -27.19 45.69 -17.56
CA GLU A 856 -27.12 44.94 -16.31
C GLU A 856 -25.89 44.00 -16.27
N LEU A 857 -25.59 43.36 -17.40
CA LEU A 857 -24.43 42.49 -17.52
C LEU A 857 -23.13 43.32 -17.55
N LYS A 858 -23.15 44.49 -18.21
CA LYS A 858 -22.03 45.44 -18.17
C LYS A 858 -21.69 45.90 -16.73
N GLU A 859 -22.71 46.18 -15.92
CA GLU A 859 -22.52 46.55 -14.52
C GLU A 859 -21.93 45.39 -13.71
N ALA A 860 -22.41 44.18 -13.92
CA ALA A 860 -21.89 42.98 -13.28
C ALA A 860 -20.43 42.70 -13.68
N PHE A 861 -20.07 42.86 -14.96
CA PHE A 861 -18.67 42.72 -15.42
C PHE A 861 -17.76 43.74 -14.76
N ALA A 862 -18.18 45.00 -14.73
CA ALA A 862 -17.40 46.09 -14.10
C ALA A 862 -17.17 45.78 -12.60
N LYS A 863 -18.20 45.31 -11.91
CA LYS A 863 -18.11 44.90 -10.51
C LYS A 863 -17.18 43.69 -10.31
N TYR A 864 -17.25 42.67 -11.17
CA TYR A 864 -16.37 41.52 -11.09
C TYR A 864 -14.90 41.90 -11.32
N ILE A 865 -14.61 42.72 -12.32
CA ILE A 865 -13.24 43.19 -12.59
C ILE A 865 -12.68 43.99 -11.40
N GLU A 866 -13.52 44.80 -10.73
CA GLU A 866 -13.11 45.59 -9.54
C GLU A 866 -12.73 44.68 -8.36
N VAL A 867 -13.46 43.56 -8.16
CA VAL A 867 -13.29 42.69 -7.00
C VAL A 867 -12.43 41.44 -7.32
N HIS A 868 -11.95 41.31 -8.56
CA HIS A 868 -11.19 40.16 -8.97
C HIS A 868 -9.98 39.88 -8.05
N GLY A 869 -9.90 38.61 -7.58
CA GLY A 869 -8.93 38.15 -6.59
C GLY A 869 -9.45 38.17 -5.13
N ASP A 870 -10.62 38.81 -4.87
CA ASP A 870 -11.35 38.65 -3.61
C ASP A 870 -12.45 37.59 -3.79
N ARG A 871 -12.14 36.36 -3.40
CA ARG A 871 -12.99 35.17 -3.62
C ARG A 871 -14.40 35.32 -3.06
N GLU A 872 -14.56 35.97 -1.89
CA GLU A 872 -15.89 36.16 -1.30
C GLU A 872 -16.69 37.18 -2.12
N ALA A 873 -16.06 38.27 -2.57
CA ALA A 873 -16.72 39.24 -3.42
C ALA A 873 -17.00 38.70 -4.85
N GLU A 874 -16.08 37.91 -5.42
CA GLU A 874 -16.32 37.19 -6.69
C GLU A 874 -17.54 36.26 -6.57
N ARG A 875 -17.64 35.54 -5.47
CA ARG A 875 -18.74 34.60 -5.20
C ARG A 875 -20.12 35.28 -5.08
N GLU A 876 -20.13 36.52 -4.64
CA GLU A 876 -21.37 37.33 -4.59
C GLU A 876 -21.82 37.77 -5.99
N VAL A 877 -20.87 38.07 -6.88
CA VAL A 877 -21.18 38.60 -8.23
C VAL A 877 -21.38 37.47 -9.27
N ALA A 878 -20.66 36.37 -9.13
CA ALA A 878 -20.65 35.26 -10.11
C ALA A 878 -22.04 34.74 -10.52
N PRO A 879 -23.00 34.49 -9.60
CA PRO A 879 -24.33 34.00 -9.97
C PRO A 879 -25.07 34.96 -10.91
N THR A 880 -24.95 36.27 -10.67
CA THR A 880 -25.58 37.30 -11.50
C THR A 880 -24.98 37.29 -12.92
N ILE A 881 -23.66 37.18 -13.03
CA ILE A 881 -22.99 37.10 -14.32
C ILE A 881 -23.45 35.85 -15.08
N LYS A 882 -23.44 34.68 -14.45
CA LYS A 882 -23.88 33.43 -15.07
C LYS A 882 -25.31 33.51 -15.59
N GLU A 883 -26.24 34.03 -14.79
CA GLU A 883 -27.64 34.17 -15.20
C GLU A 883 -27.82 35.13 -16.38
N LEU A 884 -27.17 36.28 -16.34
CA LEU A 884 -27.27 37.30 -17.39
C LEU A 884 -26.53 36.86 -18.67
N ALA A 885 -25.35 36.26 -18.56
CA ALA A 885 -24.57 35.75 -19.68
C ALA A 885 -25.34 34.68 -20.47
N ALA A 886 -26.01 33.74 -19.77
CA ALA A 886 -26.86 32.72 -20.40
C ALA A 886 -28.00 33.31 -21.24
N LYS A 887 -28.47 34.50 -20.89
CA LYS A 887 -29.60 35.19 -21.56
C LYS A 887 -29.14 36.26 -22.57
N SER A 888 -27.84 36.57 -22.60
CA SER A 888 -27.29 37.64 -23.45
C SER A 888 -27.49 37.41 -24.91
N SER A 889 -27.69 38.49 -25.65
CA SER A 889 -27.72 38.50 -27.12
C SER A 889 -26.31 38.35 -27.75
N VAL A 890 -25.26 38.52 -26.94
CA VAL A 890 -23.87 38.44 -27.37
C VAL A 890 -23.37 37.00 -27.18
N GLU A 891 -23.16 36.28 -28.25
CA GLU A 891 -22.78 34.85 -28.24
C GLU A 891 -21.46 34.63 -27.48
N ALA A 892 -20.48 35.53 -27.64
CA ALA A 892 -19.16 35.41 -27.01
C ALA A 892 -19.18 35.36 -25.49
N VAL A 893 -20.20 35.89 -24.81
CA VAL A 893 -20.28 35.90 -23.33
C VAL A 893 -21.04 34.71 -22.76
N LYS A 894 -21.75 33.93 -23.60
CA LYS A 894 -22.58 32.81 -23.12
C LYS A 894 -21.77 31.72 -22.43
N GLU A 895 -20.52 31.53 -22.85
CA GLU A 895 -19.63 30.54 -22.20
C GLU A 895 -19.39 30.85 -20.73
N LEU A 896 -19.46 32.12 -20.29
CA LEU A 896 -19.33 32.52 -18.88
C LEU A 896 -20.43 31.95 -17.99
N ALA A 897 -21.55 31.51 -18.57
CA ALA A 897 -22.64 30.86 -17.81
C ALA A 897 -22.21 29.49 -17.25
N GLU A 898 -21.34 28.79 -17.97
CA GLU A 898 -20.83 27.46 -17.58
C GLU A 898 -19.45 27.54 -16.90
N ASP A 899 -18.76 28.67 -17.02
CA ASP A 899 -17.42 28.87 -16.41
C ASP A 899 -17.51 28.98 -14.88
N ASP A 900 -16.42 28.60 -14.22
CA ASP A 900 -16.22 28.90 -12.81
C ASP A 900 -15.56 30.26 -12.67
N LEU A 901 -16.33 31.21 -12.11
CA LEU A 901 -15.95 32.60 -11.98
C LEU A 901 -15.30 32.96 -10.63
N VAL A 902 -15.06 31.97 -9.77
CA VAL A 902 -14.40 32.20 -8.47
C VAL A 902 -12.94 31.72 -8.54
N SER A 903 -12.01 32.61 -8.18
CA SER A 903 -10.58 32.34 -8.16
C SER A 903 -10.23 31.21 -7.19
N LYS A 904 -9.22 30.40 -7.53
CA LYS A 904 -8.76 29.26 -6.70
C LYS A 904 -7.56 29.61 -5.85
N SER A 905 -7.42 28.95 -4.72
CA SER A 905 -6.21 28.96 -3.90
C SER A 905 -5.37 27.72 -4.22
N ILE A 906 -4.26 27.90 -4.90
CA ILE A 906 -3.38 26.80 -5.32
C ILE A 906 -2.40 26.46 -4.21
N TRP A 907 -2.37 25.20 -3.80
CA TRP A 907 -1.49 24.69 -2.75
C TRP A 907 -0.63 23.55 -3.25
N ILE A 908 0.68 23.66 -3.05
CA ILE A 908 1.66 22.61 -3.30
C ILE A 908 2.10 22.08 -1.95
N VAL A 909 1.75 20.81 -1.66
CA VAL A 909 1.92 20.22 -0.34
C VAL A 909 2.80 18.99 -0.42
N GLY A 910 3.70 18.82 0.52
CA GLY A 910 4.51 17.59 0.64
C GLY A 910 5.38 17.60 1.88
N GLY A 911 6.06 16.48 2.11
CA GLY A 911 6.99 16.32 3.23
C GLY A 911 8.40 16.81 2.91
N ASP A 912 9.28 16.68 3.89
CA ASP A 912 10.69 17.01 3.84
C ASP A 912 11.45 16.27 2.73
N GLY A 913 11.22 14.97 2.55
CA GLY A 913 11.85 14.19 1.49
C GLY A 913 11.55 14.70 0.08
N TRP A 914 10.31 15.17 -0.16
CA TRP A 914 10.00 15.87 -1.39
C TRP A 914 10.72 17.20 -1.49
N ALA A 915 10.53 18.06 -0.49
CA ALA A 915 10.94 19.45 -0.59
C ALA A 915 12.45 19.64 -0.55
N TYR A 916 13.18 18.78 0.20
CA TYR A 916 14.62 18.97 0.45
C TYR A 916 15.52 17.99 -0.32
N ASP A 917 14.95 16.92 -0.85
CA ASP A 917 15.70 15.88 -1.56
C ASP A 917 15.25 15.73 -3.01
N ILE A 918 14.31 14.80 -3.28
CA ILE A 918 14.00 14.41 -4.67
C ILE A 918 13.32 15.50 -5.48
N GLY A 919 12.45 16.31 -4.87
CA GLY A 919 11.69 17.38 -5.53
C GLY A 919 12.32 18.78 -5.40
N TYR A 920 13.51 18.91 -4.76
CA TYR A 920 14.11 20.21 -4.46
C TYR A 920 14.33 21.07 -5.73
N GLY A 921 14.87 20.49 -6.79
CA GLY A 921 15.16 21.22 -8.03
C GLY A 921 13.90 21.79 -8.69
N GLY A 922 12.81 21.03 -8.69
CA GLY A 922 11.51 21.48 -9.17
C GLY A 922 10.92 22.59 -8.30
N LEU A 923 11.00 22.41 -6.98
CA LEU A 923 10.51 23.41 -6.02
C LEU A 923 11.28 24.75 -6.15
N ASP A 924 12.61 24.68 -6.22
CA ASP A 924 13.45 25.85 -6.44
C ASP A 924 13.07 26.61 -7.74
N HIS A 925 12.86 25.84 -8.83
CA HIS A 925 12.43 26.41 -10.09
C HIS A 925 11.05 27.07 -9.99
N VAL A 926 10.09 26.45 -9.35
CA VAL A 926 8.72 26.98 -9.19
C VAL A 926 8.74 28.28 -8.36
N LEU A 927 9.51 28.30 -7.27
CA LEU A 927 9.64 29.47 -6.41
C LEU A 927 10.37 30.65 -7.12
N ALA A 928 11.22 30.36 -8.11
CA ALA A 928 11.86 31.38 -8.93
C ALA A 928 10.92 32.03 -9.96
N ASN A 929 9.75 31.44 -10.22
CA ASN A 929 8.72 32.00 -11.07
C ASN A 929 7.64 32.69 -10.22
N ASP A 930 7.37 33.96 -10.49
CA ASP A 930 6.44 34.77 -9.70
C ASP A 930 4.96 34.35 -9.95
N LEU A 931 4.57 33.16 -9.47
CA LEU A 931 3.22 32.65 -9.55
C LEU A 931 2.51 32.71 -8.20
N ASN A 932 1.19 32.91 -8.24
CA ASN A 932 0.34 32.89 -7.05
C ASN A 932 0.09 31.43 -6.60
N VAL A 933 1.06 30.85 -5.91
CA VAL A 933 0.99 29.52 -5.31
C VAL A 933 1.36 29.56 -3.83
N ASN A 934 0.76 28.67 -3.05
CA ASN A 934 1.10 28.45 -1.65
C ASN A 934 1.86 27.14 -1.53
N VAL A 935 3.02 27.14 -0.92
CA VAL A 935 3.81 25.95 -0.66
C VAL A 935 3.74 25.61 0.82
N LEU A 936 3.30 24.40 1.15
CA LEU A 936 3.26 23.89 2.51
C LEU A 936 4.16 22.66 2.63
N VAL A 937 5.30 22.84 3.29
CA VAL A 937 6.20 21.72 3.64
C VAL A 937 5.85 21.22 5.03
N LEU A 938 5.46 19.95 5.12
CA LEU A 938 5.20 19.24 6.36
C LEU A 938 6.50 18.53 6.79
N ASP A 939 7.34 19.29 7.47
CA ASP A 939 8.69 18.88 7.86
C ASP A 939 8.67 18.10 9.17
N THR A 940 9.07 16.85 9.14
CA THR A 940 9.21 15.96 10.31
C THR A 940 10.67 15.62 10.61
N GLU A 941 11.61 16.12 9.82
CA GLU A 941 13.07 15.90 9.90
C GLU A 941 13.50 14.44 9.77
N VAL A 942 12.58 13.52 9.55
CA VAL A 942 12.85 12.08 9.37
C VAL A 942 11.89 11.45 8.37
N TYR A 943 12.40 10.51 7.58
CA TYR A 943 11.56 9.60 6.80
C TYR A 943 10.93 8.57 7.76
N SER A 944 9.63 8.44 7.74
CA SER A 944 8.91 7.47 8.58
C SER A 944 8.66 6.14 7.87
#